data_50e53848b0adbababfa17e593a9da42b
#
_entry.id   50e53848b0adbababfa17e593a9da42b
#
_cell.length_a   1.000
_cell.length_b   1.000
_cell.length_c   1.000
_cell.angle_alpha   90.00
_cell.angle_beta   90.00
_cell.angle_gamma   90.00
#
_symmetry.space_group_name_H-M   'P 1'
#
loop_
_entity.id
_entity.type
_entity.pdbx_description
1 polymer ?
#
loop_
_entity_poly.entity_id
_entity_poly.type
_entity_poly.pdbx_seq_one_letter_code
_entity_poly.pdbx_strand_id
1 'polypeptide(L)'
;MKLVTKAGAWCNGEIAYLAWDVATKIDGCLGFMITRVHETGGDAGKRRILPTWVAFTDQSNPNWNEQDSSVWPIQKFEWSDLTLRKSRDTTKVRPIDFNVHYEIVPVGTEAPGRTKIPASRTAPKKEADGDPSYEGVKRQLYQIGDPTITNTISVTHDYGSKPGQVAATFTNGILSTQNLLKQLESVNKAPAKKVQAATKSGSKAKRATAVAQQETHLLTILKSEIVKPNSPIRAFLTGDVFAFVERLLKRAADEGGEVYLALYELHDPVLIDLLLKSFKQGLVNIILTTAASLNPNAKDTPADKRQPTVWDTENDAPRSKLHALAKGKLAGRVIDRMFDSSARIGHNKFAVYVKDDVARAVMTGSTNWTETGLCTQSNNTIIVEDEQVAGDYWDYWKRLRDDKQPDRQPLTVTDQRGKKVSGAAGNSAKQAAAIRTANATPADARVLAGAAGTAQLWCSPNTKQVSVPSKDPTRPPDLSYVYELMDKAKQAILFLTFLPGVSGRNNIIGEAAALAEKNDDLLVLGAISDPSAMPNYDRNDQETYVDDKGKTRKLPPPAIWWPNGEKSRIAMIRAAAIDVPVGNLRPELLTAGHAIIHDKIIVIDPLDADNCTVITGSHNLGYKASYCNDDNLLVLRKNRPLAISYAVHVLDLYDHYVFRARLEDDLRNDLKAGKIHSYQEAAAAVKPHGLLRIDDTWQNKHFGPRTKSSLDYFLADT
;
A
#
# COMPACT_ATOMS: atom_id res chain seq x y z
N MET A 1 -16.18 37.38 -2.09
CA MET A 1 -15.46 37.23 -3.38
C MET A 1 -14.85 35.83 -3.42
N LYS A 2 -15.10 35.09 -4.50
CA LYS A 2 -14.58 33.72 -4.67
C LYS A 2 -13.12 33.80 -5.13
N LEU A 3 -12.18 33.38 -4.29
CA LEU A 3 -10.73 33.45 -4.56
C LEU A 3 -10.17 32.09 -5.04
N VAL A 4 -10.74 30.99 -4.56
CA VAL A 4 -10.44 29.64 -5.07
C VAL A 4 -11.22 29.45 -6.36
N THR A 5 -10.52 29.26 -7.47
CA THR A 5 -11.10 29.24 -8.82
C THR A 5 -11.57 27.87 -9.25
N LYS A 6 -10.88 26.82 -8.80
CA LYS A 6 -11.16 25.42 -9.05
C LYS A 6 -11.03 24.62 -7.75
N ALA A 7 -11.85 23.59 -7.57
CA ALA A 7 -11.74 22.66 -6.47
C ALA A 7 -12.39 21.32 -6.83
N GLY A 8 -11.70 20.23 -6.55
CA GLY A 8 -12.18 18.88 -6.79
C GLY A 8 -11.87 17.94 -5.63
N ALA A 9 -12.63 16.85 -5.57
CA ALA A 9 -12.48 15.76 -4.63
C ALA A 9 -12.62 14.41 -5.32
N TRP A 10 -11.79 13.44 -4.92
CA TRP A 10 -11.78 12.06 -5.40
C TRP A 10 -11.53 11.14 -4.22
N CYS A 11 -12.03 9.90 -4.24
CA CYS A 11 -11.86 8.99 -3.12
C CYS A 11 -11.67 7.53 -3.56
N ASN A 12 -11.16 6.71 -2.64
CA ASN A 12 -11.00 5.28 -2.80
C ASN A 12 -11.87 4.44 -1.84
N GLY A 13 -12.92 5.05 -1.28
CA GLY A 13 -13.76 4.41 -0.26
C GLY A 13 -13.21 4.52 1.17
N GLU A 14 -11.96 4.90 1.37
CA GLU A 14 -11.32 5.03 2.69
C GLU A 14 -10.87 6.46 2.99
N ILE A 15 -10.25 7.10 2.01
CA ILE A 15 -9.73 8.46 2.08
C ILE A 15 -10.22 9.29 0.90
N ALA A 16 -10.14 10.62 1.01
CA ALA A 16 -10.35 11.53 -0.11
C ALA A 16 -9.10 12.34 -0.40
N TYR A 17 -8.75 12.42 -1.68
CA TYR A 17 -7.79 13.37 -2.21
C TYR A 17 -8.53 14.62 -2.66
N LEU A 18 -8.05 15.78 -2.22
CA LEU A 18 -8.60 17.09 -2.49
C LEU A 18 -7.57 17.92 -3.25
N ALA A 19 -8.00 18.64 -4.26
CA ALA A 19 -7.15 19.55 -5.02
C ALA A 19 -7.92 20.86 -5.30
N TRP A 20 -7.22 21.99 -5.26
CA TRP A 20 -7.79 23.30 -5.58
C TRP A 20 -6.76 24.24 -6.14
N ASP A 21 -7.21 25.29 -6.82
CA ASP A 21 -6.35 26.32 -7.39
C ASP A 21 -6.91 27.73 -7.18
N VAL A 22 -6.04 28.71 -7.29
CA VAL A 22 -6.32 30.13 -7.19
C VAL A 22 -5.68 30.85 -8.37
N ALA A 23 -6.31 31.90 -8.89
CA ALA A 23 -5.79 32.63 -10.06
C ALA A 23 -4.49 33.38 -9.76
N THR A 24 -4.35 33.91 -8.55
CA THR A 24 -3.18 34.68 -8.11
C THR A 24 -2.92 34.45 -6.63
N LYS A 25 -1.71 34.76 -6.18
CA LYS A 25 -1.37 34.75 -4.77
C LYS A 25 -2.39 35.58 -3.96
N ILE A 26 -2.86 35.04 -2.86
CA ILE A 26 -3.81 35.69 -1.97
C ILE A 26 -3.06 36.41 -0.85
N ASP A 27 -3.17 37.74 -0.82
CA ASP A 27 -2.45 38.57 0.16
C ASP A 27 -2.90 38.27 1.60
N GLY A 28 -1.91 38.04 2.47
CA GLY A 28 -2.10 37.73 3.89
C GLY A 28 -2.79 36.40 4.14
N CYS A 29 -2.81 35.49 3.16
CA CYS A 29 -3.36 34.14 3.32
C CYS A 29 -2.40 33.25 4.10
N LEU A 30 -2.85 32.74 5.23
CA LEU A 30 -2.11 31.79 6.07
C LEU A 30 -2.40 30.33 5.73
N GLY A 31 -3.26 30.06 4.77
CA GLY A 31 -3.65 28.74 4.32
C GLY A 31 -5.14 28.60 4.12
N PHE A 32 -5.62 27.37 4.08
CA PHE A 32 -7.03 27.04 3.85
C PHE A 32 -7.63 26.29 5.03
N MET A 33 -8.83 26.71 5.44
CA MET A 33 -9.71 25.92 6.30
C MET A 33 -10.57 25.04 5.41
N ILE A 34 -10.63 23.74 5.70
CA ILE A 34 -11.41 22.78 4.93
C ILE A 34 -12.46 22.14 5.83
N THR A 35 -13.72 22.18 5.38
CA THR A 35 -14.85 21.55 6.07
C THR A 35 -15.41 20.43 5.21
N ARG A 36 -15.47 19.21 5.73
CA ARG A 36 -16.21 18.10 5.15
C ARG A 36 -17.68 18.22 5.55
N VAL A 37 -18.57 18.10 4.56
CA VAL A 37 -20.02 18.14 4.73
C VAL A 37 -20.60 16.79 4.30
N HIS A 38 -21.28 16.10 5.22
CA HIS A 38 -21.94 14.84 4.93
C HIS A 38 -23.32 15.10 4.35
N GLU A 39 -23.58 14.62 3.13
CA GLU A 39 -24.86 14.79 2.44
C GLU A 39 -25.83 13.64 2.72
N THR A 40 -25.31 12.42 2.78
CA THR A 40 -26.08 11.19 3.01
C THR A 40 -25.43 10.31 4.06
N GLY A 41 -26.08 9.18 4.40
CA GLY A 41 -25.62 8.23 5.40
C GLY A 41 -25.96 8.62 6.84
N GLY A 42 -25.41 7.90 7.81
CA GLY A 42 -25.71 8.09 9.23
C GLY A 42 -25.23 9.43 9.83
N ASP A 43 -24.37 10.14 9.11
CA ASP A 43 -23.86 11.46 9.48
C ASP A 43 -24.44 12.60 8.61
N ALA A 44 -25.50 12.36 7.85
CA ALA A 44 -26.14 13.35 6.97
C ALA A 44 -26.39 14.69 7.70
N GLY A 45 -26.03 15.80 7.05
CA GLY A 45 -26.12 17.15 7.61
C GLY A 45 -24.99 17.54 8.57
N LYS A 46 -24.14 16.61 8.99
CA LYS A 46 -22.99 16.93 9.85
C LYS A 46 -21.88 17.61 9.06
N ARG A 47 -21.27 18.59 9.70
CA ARG A 47 -20.12 19.35 9.19
C ARG A 47 -18.93 19.13 10.10
N ARG A 48 -17.75 18.87 9.53
CA ARG A 48 -16.52 18.67 10.28
C ARG A 48 -15.36 19.41 9.64
N ILE A 49 -14.77 20.34 10.38
CA ILE A 49 -13.49 20.94 9.99
C ILE A 49 -12.41 19.85 10.04
N LEU A 50 -11.60 19.74 8.99
CA LEU A 50 -10.61 18.69 8.89
C LEU A 50 -9.49 18.85 9.94
N PRO A 51 -9.09 17.75 10.59
CA PRO A 51 -8.06 17.78 11.61
C PRO A 51 -6.68 18.05 11.03
N THR A 52 -5.85 18.77 11.79
CA THR A 52 -4.46 19.10 11.47
C THR A 52 -3.58 18.97 12.72
N TRP A 53 -2.26 18.82 12.51
CA TRP A 53 -1.29 18.57 13.61
C TRP A 53 -0.04 19.44 13.53
N VAL A 54 0.15 20.11 12.41
CA VAL A 54 1.35 20.90 12.15
C VAL A 54 1.13 22.33 12.63
N ALA A 55 1.95 22.76 13.58
CA ALA A 55 1.89 24.08 14.16
C ALA A 55 2.62 25.12 13.31
N PHE A 56 2.37 26.42 13.57
CA PHE A 56 3.16 27.51 13.02
C PHE A 56 4.59 27.52 13.58
N THR A 57 5.51 28.18 12.89
CA THR A 57 6.93 28.28 13.27
C THR A 57 7.16 28.92 14.64
N ASP A 58 6.23 29.73 15.13
CA ASP A 58 6.24 30.37 16.45
C ASP A 58 5.44 29.60 17.51
N GLN A 59 5.09 28.36 17.21
CA GLN A 59 4.33 27.45 18.07
C GLN A 59 5.05 26.10 18.17
N SER A 60 4.66 25.31 19.18
CA SER A 60 5.16 23.96 19.41
C SER A 60 4.01 23.00 19.71
N ASN A 61 4.04 21.83 19.07
CA ASN A 61 3.10 20.73 19.31
C ASN A 61 3.88 19.43 19.56
N PRO A 62 4.63 19.34 20.69
CA PRO A 62 5.55 18.23 20.94
C PRO A 62 4.85 16.88 21.08
N ASN A 63 3.58 16.88 21.49
CA ASN A 63 2.78 15.69 21.70
C ASN A 63 1.90 15.33 20.50
N TRP A 64 2.04 16.03 19.36
CA TRP A 64 1.22 15.82 18.17
C TRP A 64 -0.29 15.79 18.45
N ASN A 65 -0.76 16.73 19.28
CA ASN A 65 -2.15 16.85 19.59
C ASN A 65 -2.94 17.37 18.41
N GLU A 66 -4.13 16.83 18.23
CA GLU A 66 -5.03 17.21 17.17
C GLU A 66 -5.59 18.61 17.41
N GLN A 67 -5.50 19.45 16.40
CA GLN A 67 -6.29 20.65 16.21
C GLN A 67 -7.12 20.45 14.94
N ASP A 68 -7.65 21.53 14.36
CA ASP A 68 -8.28 21.50 13.06
C ASP A 68 -7.79 22.66 12.17
N SER A 69 -8.21 22.67 10.91
CA SER A 69 -7.72 23.66 9.94
C SER A 69 -8.26 25.09 10.20
N SER A 70 -9.10 25.31 11.20
CA SER A 70 -9.44 26.66 11.72
C SER A 70 -8.37 27.20 12.69
N VAL A 71 -7.48 26.34 13.18
CA VAL A 71 -6.37 26.70 14.07
C VAL A 71 -5.04 26.63 13.33
N TRP A 72 -4.80 25.52 12.63
CA TRP A 72 -3.64 25.28 11.78
C TRP A 72 -4.07 25.04 10.35
N PRO A 73 -4.16 26.10 9.54
CA PRO A 73 -4.67 26.00 8.19
C PRO A 73 -3.73 25.22 7.27
N ILE A 74 -4.28 24.67 6.20
CA ILE A 74 -3.53 23.87 5.26
C ILE A 74 -2.78 24.79 4.30
N GLN A 75 -1.45 24.79 4.34
CA GLN A 75 -0.55 25.59 3.48
C GLN A 75 -0.09 24.78 2.26
N LYS A 76 -1.06 24.24 1.53
CA LYS A 76 -0.91 23.50 0.28
C LYS A 76 -2.11 23.78 -0.60
N PHE A 77 -2.08 23.34 -1.86
CA PHE A 77 -3.20 23.37 -2.79
C PHE A 77 -3.79 21.97 -3.04
N GLU A 78 -3.36 21.01 -2.25
CA GLU A 78 -3.84 19.64 -2.23
C GLU A 78 -3.83 19.11 -0.79
N TRP A 79 -4.71 18.17 -0.50
CA TRP A 79 -4.79 17.55 0.83
C TRP A 79 -5.45 16.18 0.78
N SER A 80 -4.97 15.23 1.58
CA SER A 80 -5.63 13.95 1.78
C SER A 80 -6.42 13.93 3.09
N ASP A 81 -7.75 13.74 3.01
CA ASP A 81 -8.57 13.52 4.19
C ASP A 81 -8.49 12.04 4.62
N LEU A 82 -7.53 11.75 5.47
CA LEU A 82 -7.31 10.42 6.06
C LEU A 82 -8.35 10.06 7.14
N THR A 83 -9.29 10.98 7.43
CA THR A 83 -10.34 10.78 8.44
C THR A 83 -11.72 10.64 7.83
N LEU A 84 -11.81 10.47 6.51
CA LEU A 84 -13.06 10.36 5.78
C LEU A 84 -13.93 9.24 6.35
N ARG A 85 -13.40 8.05 6.44
CA ARG A 85 -14.10 6.88 6.95
C ARG A 85 -13.66 6.48 8.36
N LYS A 86 -12.39 6.58 8.66
CA LYS A 86 -11.82 6.22 9.96
C LYS A 86 -11.63 7.45 10.83
N SER A 87 -12.17 7.41 12.04
CA SER A 87 -11.75 8.37 13.04
C SER A 87 -10.40 7.93 13.64
N ARG A 88 -9.73 8.83 14.37
CA ARG A 88 -8.55 8.44 15.17
C ARG A 88 -8.87 7.46 16.30
N ASP A 89 -10.12 7.38 16.68
CA ASP A 89 -10.64 6.31 17.51
C ASP A 89 -10.93 5.11 16.60
N THR A 90 -10.02 4.14 16.58
CA THR A 90 -10.13 2.92 15.73
C THR A 90 -11.36 2.08 16.04
N THR A 91 -12.02 2.33 17.17
CA THR A 91 -13.28 1.66 17.49
C THR A 91 -14.47 2.25 16.71
N LYS A 92 -14.25 3.37 15.99
CA LYS A 92 -15.31 4.12 15.29
C LYS A 92 -14.98 4.25 13.80
N VAL A 93 -15.31 3.22 13.03
CA VAL A 93 -15.30 3.26 11.57
C VAL A 93 -16.69 3.66 11.10
N ARG A 94 -16.79 4.65 10.18
CA ARG A 94 -18.08 4.96 9.55
C ARG A 94 -18.48 3.84 8.61
N PRO A 95 -19.76 3.46 8.59
CA PRO A 95 -20.27 2.59 7.55
C PRO A 95 -19.95 3.16 6.16
N ILE A 96 -19.83 2.29 5.18
CA ILE A 96 -19.67 2.67 3.78
C ILE A 96 -21.02 3.14 3.20
N ASP A 97 -21.02 3.64 1.98
CA ASP A 97 -22.16 4.12 1.20
C ASP A 97 -22.78 5.42 1.74
N PHE A 98 -21.96 6.47 1.70
CA PHE A 98 -22.40 7.83 1.98
C PHE A 98 -21.75 8.83 1.01
N ASN A 99 -22.35 10.01 0.87
CA ASN A 99 -21.85 11.09 0.03
C ASN A 99 -21.34 12.26 0.87
N VAL A 100 -20.27 12.87 0.41
CA VAL A 100 -19.72 14.10 0.99
C VAL A 100 -19.23 15.06 -0.08
N HIS A 101 -19.18 16.34 0.27
CA HIS A 101 -18.39 17.34 -0.41
C HIS A 101 -17.52 18.10 0.59
N TYR A 102 -16.63 18.93 0.08
CA TYR A 102 -15.76 19.76 0.89
C TYR A 102 -15.93 21.23 0.56
N GLU A 103 -15.85 22.06 1.59
CA GLU A 103 -15.82 23.51 1.49
C GLU A 103 -14.40 23.97 1.82
N ILE A 104 -13.78 24.70 0.89
CA ILE A 104 -12.42 25.21 0.98
C ILE A 104 -12.49 26.72 1.15
N VAL A 105 -11.96 27.23 2.25
CA VAL A 105 -12.04 28.64 2.64
C VAL A 105 -10.62 29.17 2.84
N PRO A 106 -10.17 30.18 2.07
CA PRO A 106 -8.90 30.85 2.35
C PRO A 106 -9.00 31.66 3.64
N VAL A 107 -7.99 31.49 4.51
CA VAL A 107 -7.97 32.13 5.83
C VAL A 107 -6.64 32.86 6.07
N GLY A 108 -6.68 33.90 6.88
CA GLY A 108 -5.50 34.72 7.13
C GLY A 108 -5.60 35.59 8.37
N THR A 109 -4.78 36.64 8.40
CA THR A 109 -4.73 37.62 9.49
C THR A 109 -5.92 38.56 9.45
N GLU A 110 -6.11 39.33 10.54
CA GLU A 110 -7.11 40.40 10.61
C GLU A 110 -6.83 41.47 9.57
N ALA A 111 -7.89 41.91 8.88
CA ALA A 111 -7.88 43.03 7.96
C ALA A 111 -9.32 43.56 7.75
N PRO A 112 -9.51 44.82 7.28
CA PRO A 112 -10.84 45.36 6.99
C PRO A 112 -11.63 44.46 6.04
N GLY A 113 -12.90 44.23 6.37
CA GLY A 113 -13.80 43.38 5.55
C GLY A 113 -13.65 41.85 5.74
N ARG A 114 -12.72 41.39 6.54
CA ARG A 114 -12.57 39.97 6.85
C ARG A 114 -13.44 39.55 8.03
N THR A 115 -14.02 38.37 7.93
CA THR A 115 -14.88 37.82 9.00
C THR A 115 -14.08 36.93 9.92
N LYS A 116 -14.17 37.17 11.22
CA LYS A 116 -13.55 36.30 12.24
C LYS A 116 -14.09 34.88 12.14
N ILE A 117 -13.21 33.90 12.06
CA ILE A 117 -13.60 32.50 12.11
C ILE A 117 -13.97 32.15 13.56
N PRO A 118 -15.19 31.64 13.79
CA PRO A 118 -15.54 31.13 15.10
C PRO A 118 -14.66 29.89 15.37
N ALA A 119 -13.64 30.06 16.18
CA ALA A 119 -12.78 28.93 16.43
C ALA A 119 -13.36 28.03 17.49
N SER A 120 -13.64 26.82 17.12
CA SER A 120 -13.96 25.76 18.06
C SER A 120 -12.77 25.40 18.97
N ARG A 121 -11.54 25.74 18.56
CA ARG A 121 -10.29 25.34 19.22
C ARG A 121 -9.19 26.40 19.18
N THR A 122 -9.51 27.67 19.35
CA THR A 122 -8.52 28.78 19.30
C THR A 122 -7.58 28.86 20.49
N ALA A 123 -7.89 28.21 21.60
CA ALA A 123 -7.04 28.19 22.77
C ALA A 123 -6.29 26.85 22.88
N PRO A 124 -5.05 26.83 23.40
CA PRO A 124 -4.41 25.60 23.79
C PRO A 124 -5.32 24.79 24.71
N LYS A 125 -5.50 23.49 24.39
CA LYS A 125 -6.15 22.54 25.27
C LYS A 125 -5.11 21.99 26.23
N LYS A 126 -5.55 21.62 27.41
CA LYS A 126 -4.70 20.84 28.33
C LYS A 126 -4.99 19.35 28.14
N GLU A 127 -3.95 18.56 28.24
CA GLU A 127 -4.07 17.11 28.38
C GLU A 127 -4.71 16.74 29.73
N ALA A 128 -5.12 15.48 29.86
CA ALA A 128 -5.69 14.99 31.12
C ALA A 128 -4.73 15.09 32.30
N ASP A 129 -3.42 15.12 32.06
CA ASP A 129 -2.36 15.31 33.04
C ASP A 129 -2.01 16.79 33.29
N GLY A 130 -2.72 17.73 32.67
CA GLY A 130 -2.56 19.17 32.83
C GLY A 130 -1.60 19.84 31.87
N ASP A 131 -0.91 19.08 31.00
CA ASP A 131 -0.02 19.65 29.98
C ASP A 131 -0.81 20.38 28.88
N PRO A 132 -0.31 21.50 28.33
CA PRO A 132 -0.97 22.20 27.23
C PRO A 132 -0.93 21.35 25.96
N SER A 133 -2.00 21.40 25.16
CA SER A 133 -2.08 20.67 23.88
C SER A 133 -1.13 21.22 22.81
N TYR A 134 -0.80 22.50 22.86
CA TYR A 134 0.29 23.15 22.14
C TYR A 134 0.70 24.44 22.85
N GLU A 135 1.92 24.93 22.56
CA GLU A 135 2.51 26.13 23.15
C GLU A 135 2.75 27.21 22.10
N GLY A 136 2.95 28.46 22.54
CA GLY A 136 3.28 29.60 21.71
C GLY A 136 2.12 30.54 21.43
N VAL A 137 2.24 31.35 20.36
CA VAL A 137 1.35 32.47 20.05
C VAL A 137 -0.03 31.94 19.66
N LYS A 138 -1.09 32.40 20.38
CA LYS A 138 -2.48 32.15 19.98
C LYS A 138 -2.79 33.02 18.76
N ARG A 139 -3.23 32.39 17.67
CA ARG A 139 -3.52 33.11 16.43
C ARG A 139 -5.00 32.96 16.09
N GLN A 140 -5.69 34.11 16.00
CA GLN A 140 -7.04 34.17 15.48
C GLN A 140 -7.00 34.24 13.97
N LEU A 141 -7.75 33.38 13.29
CA LEU A 141 -7.88 33.39 11.85
C LEU A 141 -9.15 34.08 11.40
N TYR A 142 -9.07 34.69 10.22
CA TYR A 142 -10.17 35.41 9.56
C TYR A 142 -10.38 34.86 8.16
N GLN A 143 -11.63 34.74 7.75
CA GLN A 143 -11.99 34.36 6.41
C GLN A 143 -11.64 35.48 5.43
N ILE A 144 -10.91 35.13 4.36
CA ILE A 144 -10.49 36.11 3.32
C ILE A 144 -11.46 36.14 2.15
N GLY A 145 -11.99 34.97 1.74
CA GLY A 145 -12.89 34.83 0.62
C GLY A 145 -14.04 33.89 0.89
N ASP A 146 -14.99 33.79 -0.04
CA ASP A 146 -16.14 32.92 0.07
C ASP A 146 -15.69 31.43 -0.03
N PRO A 147 -16.42 30.51 0.61
CA PRO A 147 -16.19 29.08 0.45
C PRO A 147 -16.28 28.64 -1.01
N THR A 148 -15.36 27.80 -1.46
CA THR A 148 -15.51 27.08 -2.72
C THR A 148 -15.82 25.61 -2.42
N ILE A 149 -16.88 25.11 -3.05
CA ILE A 149 -17.41 23.76 -2.83
C ILE A 149 -16.83 22.85 -3.91
N THR A 150 -16.35 21.67 -3.53
CA THR A 150 -15.93 20.62 -4.46
C THR A 150 -17.14 19.90 -5.08
N ASN A 151 -16.90 19.05 -6.08
CA ASN A 151 -17.88 18.04 -6.45
C ASN A 151 -18.20 17.13 -5.25
N THR A 152 -19.39 16.55 -5.27
CA THR A 152 -19.77 15.48 -4.34
C THR A 152 -19.07 14.19 -4.74
N ILE A 153 -18.50 13.49 -3.75
CA ILE A 153 -17.92 12.15 -3.91
C ILE A 153 -18.78 11.12 -3.18
N SER A 154 -18.91 9.94 -3.80
CA SER A 154 -19.53 8.77 -3.19
C SER A 154 -18.46 7.91 -2.52
N VAL A 155 -18.58 7.72 -1.22
CA VAL A 155 -17.68 6.89 -0.42
C VAL A 155 -18.23 5.47 -0.42
N THR A 156 -17.78 4.67 -1.37
CA THR A 156 -18.27 3.31 -1.64
C THR A 156 -17.12 2.39 -2.01
N HIS A 157 -17.33 1.09 -1.89
CA HIS A 157 -16.46 0.06 -2.48
C HIS A 157 -16.99 -0.48 -3.81
N ASP A 158 -18.21 -0.09 -4.19
CA ASP A 158 -18.86 -0.58 -5.39
C ASP A 158 -18.61 0.35 -6.58
N TYR A 159 -18.05 -0.21 -7.64
CA TYR A 159 -17.67 0.48 -8.87
C TYR A 159 -18.39 -0.11 -10.10
N GLY A 160 -19.39 -0.95 -9.88
CA GLY A 160 -20.23 -1.55 -10.93
C GLY A 160 -21.53 -0.81 -11.15
N SER A 161 -22.31 -1.24 -12.13
CA SER A 161 -23.68 -0.75 -12.37
C SER A 161 -24.71 -1.33 -11.41
N LYS A 162 -24.36 -2.40 -10.71
CA LYS A 162 -25.15 -3.04 -9.66
C LYS A 162 -24.31 -3.19 -8.41
N PRO A 163 -24.91 -3.09 -7.20
CA PRO A 163 -24.17 -3.29 -5.96
C PRO A 163 -23.40 -4.63 -5.96
N GLY A 164 -22.10 -4.55 -5.68
CA GLY A 164 -21.20 -5.68 -5.60
C GLY A 164 -20.67 -6.24 -6.92
N GLN A 165 -21.11 -5.75 -8.09
CA GLN A 165 -20.66 -6.25 -9.39
C GLN A 165 -19.16 -6.11 -9.60
N VAL A 166 -18.59 -4.95 -9.27
CA VAL A 166 -17.15 -4.71 -9.20
C VAL A 166 -16.90 -3.99 -7.89
N ALA A 167 -16.29 -4.65 -6.93
CA ALA A 167 -16.00 -4.06 -5.64
C ALA A 167 -14.51 -4.17 -5.34
N ALA A 168 -13.90 -3.10 -4.81
CA ALA A 168 -12.49 -3.08 -4.47
C ALA A 168 -12.25 -2.42 -3.10
N THR A 169 -11.21 -2.88 -2.42
CA THR A 169 -10.77 -2.35 -1.13
C THR A 169 -9.26 -2.52 -0.96
N PHE A 170 -8.70 -1.79 0.00
CA PHE A 170 -7.27 -1.71 0.25
C PHE A 170 -6.98 -1.95 1.73
N THR A 171 -5.79 -2.51 2.04
CA THR A 171 -5.30 -2.56 3.42
C THR A 171 -4.78 -1.18 3.85
N ASN A 172 -4.77 -0.95 5.16
CA ASN A 172 -4.14 0.24 5.76
C ASN A 172 -2.75 -0.09 6.32
N GLY A 173 -1.99 -0.92 5.62
CA GLY A 173 -0.70 -1.47 6.07
C GLY A 173 0.44 -0.46 6.22
N ILE A 174 0.17 0.83 6.26
CA ILE A 174 1.18 1.87 6.53
C ILE A 174 1.44 1.95 8.02
N LEU A 175 2.57 1.42 8.46
CA LEU A 175 2.90 1.26 9.87
C LEU A 175 3.55 2.48 10.53
N SER A 176 4.00 3.43 9.75
CA SER A 176 4.69 4.63 10.26
C SER A 176 3.76 5.79 10.60
N THR A 177 2.45 5.57 10.63
CA THR A 177 1.50 6.64 10.97
C THR A 177 1.54 6.98 12.46
N GLN A 178 1.54 8.28 12.77
CA GLN A 178 1.51 8.76 14.16
C GLN A 178 0.27 8.23 14.92
N ASN A 179 -0.82 8.00 14.20
CA ASN A 179 -2.04 7.46 14.76
C ASN A 179 -1.85 6.03 15.27
N LEU A 180 -1.29 5.14 14.45
CA LEU A 180 -1.01 3.76 14.85
C LEU A 180 -0.08 3.70 16.07
N LEU A 181 0.97 4.53 16.07
CA LEU A 181 1.90 4.62 17.20
C LEU A 181 1.19 4.98 18.50
N LYS A 182 0.33 6.00 18.49
CA LYS A 182 -0.45 6.40 19.67
C LYS A 182 -1.37 5.28 20.17
N GLN A 183 -1.94 4.50 19.25
CA GLN A 183 -2.79 3.38 19.62
C GLN A 183 -2.01 2.23 20.25
N LEU A 184 -0.85 1.87 19.68
CA LEU A 184 0.04 0.87 20.26
C LEU A 184 0.52 1.32 21.66
N GLU A 185 0.87 2.60 21.83
CA GLU A 185 1.22 3.18 23.12
C GLU A 185 0.06 3.15 24.13
N SER A 186 -1.18 3.24 23.67
CA SER A 186 -2.36 3.16 24.55
C SER A 186 -2.57 1.78 25.16
N VAL A 187 -2.14 0.72 24.49
CA VAL A 187 -2.18 -0.66 25.00
C VAL A 187 -1.24 -0.83 26.19
N ASN A 188 -0.06 -0.18 26.14
CA ASN A 188 0.87 -0.16 27.28
C ASN A 188 1.66 1.15 27.31
N LYS A 189 1.35 2.02 28.27
CA LYS A 189 1.97 3.34 28.43
C LYS A 189 3.34 3.34 29.13
N ALA A 190 3.77 2.23 29.71
CA ALA A 190 4.99 2.19 30.53
C ALA A 190 6.28 2.52 29.75
N PRO A 191 6.50 2.05 28.49
CA PRO A 191 7.69 2.42 27.72
C PRO A 191 7.74 3.90 27.34
N ALA A 192 6.61 4.50 26.97
CA ALA A 192 6.54 5.93 26.64
C ALA A 192 6.94 6.81 27.84
N LYS A 193 6.52 6.44 29.05
CA LYS A 193 6.93 7.11 30.29
C LYS A 193 8.43 7.04 30.53
N LYS A 194 9.09 5.92 30.19
CA LYS A 194 10.55 5.78 30.30
C LYS A 194 11.30 6.70 29.34
N VAL A 195 10.83 6.82 28.10
CA VAL A 195 11.41 7.75 27.09
C VAL A 195 11.27 9.19 27.56
N GLN A 196 10.10 9.56 28.08
CA GLN A 196 9.86 10.91 28.62
C GLN A 196 10.79 11.22 29.80
N ALA A 197 10.96 10.29 30.73
CA ALA A 197 11.89 10.43 31.86
C ALA A 197 13.35 10.56 31.39
N ALA A 198 13.78 9.75 30.40
CA ALA A 198 15.12 9.83 29.82
C ALA A 198 15.36 11.15 29.08
N THR A 199 14.34 11.71 28.43
CA THR A 199 14.38 13.01 27.77
C THR A 199 14.59 14.14 28.79
N LYS A 200 13.84 14.11 29.92
CA LYS A 200 13.98 15.08 31.01
C LYS A 200 15.38 15.01 31.68
N SER A 201 16.05 13.86 31.64
CA SER A 201 17.42 13.73 32.20
C SER A 201 18.53 14.38 31.36
N GLY A 202 18.24 14.86 30.14
CA GLY A 202 19.21 15.52 29.24
C GLY A 202 20.29 14.60 28.63
N SER A 203 20.33 13.32 28.98
CA SER A 203 21.32 12.37 28.48
C SER A 203 20.91 11.77 27.13
N LYS A 204 21.63 12.13 26.05
CA LYS A 204 21.42 11.60 24.70
C LYS A 204 21.47 10.05 24.66
N ALA A 205 22.45 9.45 25.36
CA ALA A 205 22.62 8.00 25.39
C ALA A 205 21.44 7.29 26.09
N LYS A 206 20.98 7.79 27.25
CA LYS A 206 19.81 7.24 27.94
C LYS A 206 18.54 7.37 27.10
N ARG A 207 18.37 8.49 26.41
CA ARG A 207 17.24 8.71 25.49
C ARG A 207 17.26 7.71 24.34
N ALA A 208 18.40 7.53 23.66
CA ALA A 208 18.54 6.59 22.55
C ALA A 208 18.20 5.15 22.98
N THR A 209 18.73 4.70 24.13
CA THR A 209 18.42 3.38 24.69
C THR A 209 16.92 3.22 25.00
N ALA A 210 16.30 4.23 25.61
CA ALA A 210 14.88 4.18 25.94
C ALA A 210 13.98 4.17 24.69
N VAL A 211 14.34 4.91 23.64
CA VAL A 211 13.64 4.90 22.35
C VAL A 211 13.73 3.52 21.69
N ALA A 212 14.92 2.92 21.61
CA ALA A 212 15.08 1.57 21.03
C ALA A 212 14.29 0.50 21.81
N GLN A 213 14.24 0.60 23.15
CA GLN A 213 13.41 -0.27 23.96
C GLN A 213 11.91 -0.06 23.72
N GLN A 214 11.47 1.17 23.54
CA GLN A 214 10.08 1.49 23.18
C GLN A 214 9.71 0.89 21.82
N GLU A 215 10.55 1.06 20.82
CA GLU A 215 10.32 0.52 19.47
C GLU A 215 10.20 -1.01 19.49
N THR A 216 11.11 -1.70 20.15
CA THR A 216 11.04 -3.17 20.33
C THR A 216 9.74 -3.59 21.02
N HIS A 217 9.31 -2.83 22.00
CA HIS A 217 8.08 -3.10 22.75
C HIS A 217 6.83 -2.86 21.89
N LEU A 218 6.77 -1.74 21.14
CA LEU A 218 5.68 -1.43 20.23
C LEU A 218 5.55 -2.50 19.13
N LEU A 219 6.66 -2.98 18.61
CA LEU A 219 6.70 -4.09 17.66
C LEU A 219 6.12 -5.39 18.27
N THR A 220 6.45 -5.67 19.52
CA THR A 220 5.92 -6.83 20.24
C THR A 220 4.41 -6.72 20.45
N ILE A 221 3.91 -5.54 20.82
CA ILE A 221 2.47 -5.26 20.92
C ILE A 221 1.81 -5.47 19.55
N LEU A 222 2.33 -4.86 18.49
CA LEU A 222 1.78 -4.97 17.15
C LEU A 222 1.66 -6.44 16.72
N LYS A 223 2.73 -7.22 16.84
CA LYS A 223 2.73 -8.67 16.53
C LYS A 223 1.70 -9.44 17.34
N SER A 224 1.46 -9.06 18.57
CA SER A 224 0.43 -9.66 19.41
C SER A 224 -0.98 -9.26 19.00
N GLU A 225 -1.18 -8.02 18.56
CA GLU A 225 -2.51 -7.50 18.23
C GLU A 225 -3.00 -7.96 16.85
N ILE A 226 -2.11 -8.05 15.84
CA ILE A 226 -2.49 -8.41 14.48
C ILE A 226 -2.99 -9.86 14.32
N VAL A 227 -2.69 -10.73 15.28
CA VAL A 227 -3.17 -12.13 15.29
C VAL A 227 -4.47 -12.33 16.07
N LYS A 228 -4.98 -11.31 16.76
CA LYS A 228 -6.22 -11.38 17.55
C LYS A 228 -7.43 -11.00 16.70
N PRO A 229 -8.48 -11.85 16.58
CA PRO A 229 -9.63 -11.58 15.72
C PRO A 229 -10.39 -10.30 16.06
N ASN A 230 -10.46 -9.93 17.35
CA ASN A 230 -11.24 -8.79 17.84
C ASN A 230 -10.36 -7.58 18.21
N SER A 231 -9.10 -7.53 17.76
CA SER A 231 -8.24 -6.39 18.02
C SER A 231 -8.66 -5.18 17.16
N PRO A 232 -8.91 -4.01 17.76
CA PRO A 232 -9.15 -2.78 17.00
C PRO A 232 -7.98 -2.39 16.11
N ILE A 233 -6.74 -2.70 16.53
CA ILE A 233 -5.52 -2.45 15.73
C ILE A 233 -5.53 -3.32 14.48
N ARG A 234 -5.85 -4.61 14.60
CA ARG A 234 -6.02 -5.51 13.45
C ARG A 234 -7.10 -4.99 12.51
N ALA A 235 -8.30 -4.69 13.02
CA ALA A 235 -9.41 -4.19 12.23
C ALA A 235 -9.06 -2.88 11.48
N PHE A 236 -8.32 -1.99 12.13
CA PHE A 236 -7.81 -0.78 11.49
C PHE A 236 -6.84 -1.09 10.34
N LEU A 237 -5.89 -2.01 10.53
CA LEU A 237 -4.85 -2.33 9.56
C LEU A 237 -5.38 -3.13 8.37
N THR A 238 -6.27 -4.10 8.60
CA THR A 238 -6.85 -4.91 7.52
C THR A 238 -7.76 -4.11 6.60
N GLY A 239 -8.29 -2.97 7.05
CA GLY A 239 -9.38 -2.33 6.35
C GLY A 239 -10.55 -3.31 6.14
N ASP A 240 -11.21 -3.22 5.01
CA ASP A 240 -12.33 -4.14 4.67
C ASP A 240 -11.89 -5.38 3.89
N VAL A 241 -10.58 -5.58 3.69
CA VAL A 241 -10.06 -6.78 2.99
C VAL A 241 -10.51 -8.07 3.67
N PHE A 242 -10.51 -8.10 5.00
CA PHE A 242 -11.00 -9.28 5.73
C PHE A 242 -12.49 -9.55 5.46
N ALA A 243 -13.31 -8.51 5.43
CA ALA A 243 -14.73 -8.61 5.13
C ALA A 243 -15.00 -9.10 3.69
N PHE A 244 -14.14 -8.74 2.73
CA PHE A 244 -14.21 -9.24 1.36
C PHE A 244 -13.94 -10.76 1.29
N VAL A 245 -12.93 -11.23 2.01
CA VAL A 245 -12.64 -12.68 2.10
C VAL A 245 -13.80 -13.42 2.76
N GLU A 246 -14.30 -12.91 3.87
CA GLU A 246 -15.40 -13.50 4.61
C GLU A 246 -16.69 -13.55 3.77
N ARG A 247 -16.94 -12.53 2.96
CA ARG A 247 -18.14 -12.39 2.11
C ARG A 247 -18.34 -13.60 1.19
N LEU A 248 -17.30 -14.06 0.48
CA LEU A 248 -17.42 -15.20 -0.42
C LEU A 248 -17.67 -16.52 0.32
N LEU A 249 -16.99 -16.74 1.43
CA LEU A 249 -17.19 -17.95 2.25
C LEU A 249 -18.58 -17.98 2.88
N LYS A 250 -19.05 -16.84 3.37
CA LYS A 250 -20.40 -16.70 3.90
C LYS A 250 -21.45 -16.93 2.83
N ARG A 251 -21.27 -16.33 1.65
CA ARG A 251 -22.17 -16.52 0.51
C ARG A 251 -22.30 -17.99 0.11
N ALA A 252 -21.18 -18.73 0.10
CA ALA A 252 -21.21 -20.17 -0.17
C ALA A 252 -22.02 -20.94 0.87
N ALA A 253 -21.94 -20.57 2.15
CA ALA A 253 -22.72 -21.17 3.21
C ALA A 253 -24.22 -20.83 3.11
N ASP A 254 -24.54 -19.56 2.83
CA ASP A 254 -25.93 -19.06 2.80
C ASP A 254 -26.67 -19.54 1.54
N GLU A 255 -26.00 -19.63 0.39
CA GLU A 255 -26.58 -19.96 -0.90
C GLU A 255 -26.42 -21.46 -1.29
N GLY A 256 -25.58 -22.24 -0.58
CA GLY A 256 -25.31 -23.64 -0.87
C GLY A 256 -24.34 -23.89 -2.02
N GLY A 257 -23.43 -22.91 -2.31
CA GLY A 257 -22.36 -23.05 -3.30
C GLY A 257 -21.04 -23.51 -2.70
N GLU A 258 -19.97 -23.47 -3.50
CA GLU A 258 -18.61 -23.81 -3.12
C GLU A 258 -17.63 -22.71 -3.51
N VAL A 259 -16.53 -22.61 -2.76
CA VAL A 259 -15.43 -21.67 -3.07
C VAL A 259 -14.19 -22.44 -3.50
N TYR A 260 -13.61 -22.07 -4.63
CA TYR A 260 -12.41 -22.66 -5.21
C TYR A 260 -11.24 -21.69 -5.02
N LEU A 261 -10.31 -22.04 -4.14
CA LEU A 261 -9.18 -21.21 -3.73
C LEU A 261 -7.89 -21.67 -4.42
N ALA A 262 -7.06 -20.72 -4.84
CA ALA A 262 -5.66 -20.95 -5.17
C ALA A 262 -4.81 -19.96 -4.36
N LEU A 263 -4.03 -20.48 -3.41
CA LEU A 263 -3.29 -19.67 -2.43
C LEU A 263 -1.80 -19.98 -2.42
N TYR A 264 -1.00 -18.91 -2.37
CA TYR A 264 0.44 -18.97 -2.14
C TYR A 264 0.76 -19.16 -0.64
N GLU A 265 0.30 -18.24 0.20
CA GLU A 265 0.55 -18.23 1.64
C GLU A 265 -0.78 -18.30 2.41
N LEU A 266 -0.81 -19.14 3.42
CA LEU A 266 -1.91 -19.31 4.35
C LEU A 266 -1.34 -19.42 5.76
N HIS A 267 -1.14 -18.30 6.44
CA HIS A 267 -0.50 -18.27 7.76
C HIS A 267 -1.32 -17.47 8.79
N ASP A 268 -2.21 -16.56 8.36
CA ASP A 268 -3.05 -15.79 9.28
C ASP A 268 -3.97 -16.71 10.10
N PRO A 269 -3.87 -16.73 11.45
CA PRO A 269 -4.61 -17.66 12.28
C PRO A 269 -6.12 -17.46 12.20
N VAL A 270 -6.60 -16.23 12.00
CA VAL A 270 -8.04 -15.92 11.92
C VAL A 270 -8.61 -16.43 10.60
N LEU A 271 -7.90 -16.25 9.48
CA LEU A 271 -8.29 -16.81 8.18
C LEU A 271 -8.20 -18.33 8.14
N ILE A 272 -7.19 -18.92 8.78
CA ILE A 272 -7.07 -20.37 8.90
C ILE A 272 -8.29 -20.95 9.63
N ASP A 273 -8.69 -20.38 10.76
CA ASP A 273 -9.83 -20.87 11.53
C ASP A 273 -11.14 -20.72 10.73
N LEU A 274 -11.33 -19.60 10.05
CA LEU A 274 -12.48 -19.39 9.16
C LEU A 274 -12.50 -20.42 8.02
N LEU A 275 -11.37 -20.63 7.36
CA LEU A 275 -11.22 -21.57 6.27
C LEU A 275 -11.49 -23.01 6.71
N LEU A 276 -10.92 -23.44 7.84
CA LEU A 276 -11.13 -24.79 8.38
C LEU A 276 -12.59 -25.04 8.76
N LYS A 277 -13.29 -24.01 9.27
CA LYS A 277 -14.73 -24.09 9.55
C LYS A 277 -15.53 -24.31 8.27
N SER A 278 -15.28 -23.53 7.23
CA SER A 278 -15.94 -23.64 5.93
C SER A 278 -15.57 -24.96 5.21
N PHE A 279 -14.32 -25.42 5.35
CA PHE A 279 -13.86 -26.68 4.80
C PHE A 279 -14.60 -27.89 5.40
N LYS A 280 -14.80 -27.91 6.72
CA LYS A 280 -15.60 -28.99 7.39
C LYS A 280 -17.03 -29.06 6.90
N GLN A 281 -17.59 -27.94 6.45
CA GLN A 281 -18.93 -27.88 5.87
C GLN A 281 -18.97 -28.33 4.39
N GLY A 282 -17.82 -28.62 3.78
CA GLY A 282 -17.72 -28.98 2.37
C GLY A 282 -17.84 -27.83 1.40
N LEU A 283 -17.64 -26.60 1.86
CA LEU A 283 -17.79 -25.39 1.05
C LEU A 283 -16.51 -24.97 0.31
N VAL A 284 -15.38 -25.64 0.56
CA VAL A 284 -14.06 -25.20 0.08
C VAL A 284 -13.34 -26.28 -0.69
N ASN A 285 -12.81 -25.91 -1.84
CA ASN A 285 -11.80 -26.63 -2.62
C ASN A 285 -10.55 -25.74 -2.68
N ILE A 286 -9.39 -26.27 -2.33
CA ILE A 286 -8.17 -25.46 -2.22
C ILE A 286 -6.97 -26.09 -2.92
N ILE A 287 -6.28 -25.28 -3.75
CA ILE A 287 -4.92 -25.51 -4.21
C ILE A 287 -4.02 -24.68 -3.29
N LEU A 288 -3.17 -25.35 -2.52
CA LEU A 288 -2.22 -24.70 -1.63
C LEU A 288 -0.80 -25.01 -2.08
N THR A 289 -0.01 -23.96 -2.30
CA THR A 289 1.35 -24.12 -2.82
C THR A 289 2.39 -24.09 -1.72
N THR A 290 3.65 -24.31 -2.08
CA THR A 290 4.80 -24.20 -1.17
C THR A 290 5.04 -22.75 -0.79
N ALA A 291 5.15 -22.46 0.51
CA ALA A 291 5.53 -21.15 1.02
C ALA A 291 6.69 -21.24 2.02
N ALA A 292 7.65 -20.35 1.84
CA ALA A 292 8.90 -20.22 2.60
C ALA A 292 9.81 -21.46 2.59
N SER A 293 11.04 -21.25 3.00
CA SER A 293 12.06 -22.30 3.11
C SER A 293 13.04 -22.00 4.25
N LEU A 294 13.65 -23.05 4.78
CA LEU A 294 14.74 -22.94 5.74
C LEU A 294 15.94 -23.76 5.27
N ASN A 295 17.11 -23.13 5.15
CA ASN A 295 18.37 -23.82 5.04
C ASN A 295 18.96 -24.04 6.45
N PRO A 296 19.01 -25.28 6.96
CA PRO A 296 19.52 -25.55 8.30
C PRO A 296 21.04 -25.46 8.42
N ASN A 297 21.76 -25.32 7.29
CA ASN A 297 23.21 -25.37 7.27
C ASN A 297 23.84 -23.98 7.43
N ALA A 298 24.84 -23.86 8.28
CA ALA A 298 25.73 -22.71 8.30
C ALA A 298 26.56 -22.63 7.01
N LYS A 299 27.12 -21.47 6.69
CA LYS A 299 27.86 -21.21 5.45
C LYS A 299 29.02 -22.20 5.22
N ASP A 300 29.67 -22.63 6.30
CA ASP A 300 30.84 -23.52 6.28
C ASP A 300 30.51 -24.94 6.75
N THR A 301 29.26 -25.37 6.69
CA THR A 301 28.87 -26.74 7.09
C THR A 301 29.50 -27.75 6.15
N PRO A 302 30.31 -28.74 6.66
CA PRO A 302 30.90 -29.82 5.85
C PRO A 302 29.83 -30.60 5.09
N ALA A 303 30.15 -31.08 3.89
CA ALA A 303 29.19 -31.73 3.00
C ALA A 303 28.55 -32.98 3.62
N ASP A 304 29.31 -33.75 4.40
CA ASP A 304 28.84 -34.94 5.12
C ASP A 304 27.89 -34.66 6.30
N LYS A 305 27.82 -33.39 6.76
CA LYS A 305 26.98 -32.94 7.85
C LYS A 305 25.78 -32.07 7.38
N ARG A 306 25.69 -31.82 6.09
CA ARG A 306 24.62 -30.99 5.54
C ARG A 306 23.26 -31.69 5.63
N GLN A 307 22.30 -30.95 6.16
CA GLN A 307 20.88 -31.34 6.13
C GLN A 307 20.23 -30.78 4.85
N PRO A 308 19.20 -31.42 4.31
CA PRO A 308 18.44 -30.89 3.18
C PRO A 308 17.73 -29.59 3.56
N THR A 309 17.60 -28.66 2.61
CA THR A 309 16.72 -27.50 2.76
C THR A 309 15.29 -27.98 2.90
N VAL A 310 14.59 -27.46 3.90
CA VAL A 310 13.18 -27.74 4.09
C VAL A 310 12.35 -26.61 3.49
N TRP A 311 11.35 -26.97 2.73
CA TRP A 311 10.41 -26.09 2.05
C TRP A 311 9.05 -26.14 2.74
N ASP A 312 8.16 -25.18 2.43
CA ASP A 312 6.78 -25.11 2.95
C ASP A 312 6.71 -24.85 4.47
N THR A 313 7.70 -24.15 5.02
CA THR A 313 7.78 -23.93 6.47
C THR A 313 6.62 -23.08 7.02
N GLU A 314 5.98 -22.24 6.20
CA GLU A 314 4.85 -21.42 6.60
C GLU A 314 3.50 -22.12 6.40
N ASN A 315 3.33 -22.85 5.28
CA ASN A 315 2.07 -23.55 5.01
C ASN A 315 1.99 -24.97 5.62
N ASP A 316 3.06 -25.48 6.22
CA ASP A 316 3.08 -26.84 6.77
C ASP A 316 1.96 -27.13 7.76
N ALA A 317 1.75 -26.25 8.73
CA ALA A 317 0.76 -26.42 9.78
C ALA A 317 -0.69 -26.36 9.25
N PRO A 318 -1.13 -25.33 8.48
CA PRO A 318 -2.46 -25.29 7.92
C PRO A 318 -2.70 -26.39 6.89
N ARG A 319 -1.72 -26.76 6.08
CA ARG A 319 -1.79 -27.88 5.13
C ARG A 319 -2.07 -29.18 5.85
N SER A 320 -1.32 -29.49 6.92
CA SER A 320 -1.52 -30.70 7.72
C SER A 320 -2.91 -30.75 8.34
N LYS A 321 -3.46 -29.63 8.83
CA LYS A 321 -4.83 -29.54 9.34
C LYS A 321 -5.87 -29.79 8.25
N LEU A 322 -5.68 -29.24 7.06
CA LEU A 322 -6.59 -29.44 5.92
C LEU A 322 -6.61 -30.90 5.47
N HIS A 323 -5.43 -31.55 5.30
CA HIS A 323 -5.35 -32.97 4.94
C HIS A 323 -5.93 -33.88 6.02
N ALA A 324 -5.80 -33.54 7.31
CA ALA A 324 -6.43 -34.31 8.38
C ALA A 324 -7.96 -34.33 8.27
N LEU A 325 -8.56 -33.27 7.71
CA LEU A 325 -10.00 -33.14 7.46
C LEU A 325 -10.43 -33.70 6.09
N ALA A 326 -9.54 -33.77 5.11
CA ALA A 326 -9.82 -34.17 3.73
C ALA A 326 -10.05 -35.68 3.59
N LYS A 327 -11.08 -36.24 4.29
CA LYS A 327 -11.44 -37.61 4.33
C LYS A 327 -12.92 -37.80 3.97
N GLY A 328 -13.29 -38.99 3.51
CA GLY A 328 -14.68 -39.31 3.13
C GLY A 328 -15.18 -38.38 2.03
N LYS A 329 -16.27 -37.66 2.27
CA LYS A 329 -16.87 -36.71 1.32
C LYS A 329 -15.97 -35.47 1.02
N LEU A 330 -14.99 -35.21 1.84
CA LEU A 330 -14.05 -34.11 1.67
C LEU A 330 -12.72 -34.52 1.00
N ALA A 331 -12.59 -35.83 0.66
CA ALA A 331 -11.41 -36.33 -0.05
C ALA A 331 -11.22 -35.61 -1.40
N GLY A 332 -9.98 -35.28 -1.75
CA GLY A 332 -9.64 -34.60 -3.01
C GLY A 332 -9.88 -33.10 -3.06
N ARG A 333 -10.43 -32.50 -1.98
CA ARG A 333 -10.67 -31.04 -1.91
C ARG A 333 -9.42 -30.22 -1.56
N VAL A 334 -8.35 -30.87 -1.14
CA VAL A 334 -7.02 -30.26 -0.89
C VAL A 334 -6.05 -30.76 -1.93
N ILE A 335 -5.47 -29.87 -2.68
CA ILE A 335 -4.53 -30.17 -3.76
C ILE A 335 -3.20 -29.50 -3.41
N ASP A 336 -2.16 -30.31 -3.31
CA ASP A 336 -0.81 -29.85 -3.07
C ASP A 336 -0.14 -29.45 -4.38
N ARG A 337 0.35 -28.21 -4.44
CA ARG A 337 1.10 -27.71 -5.59
C ARG A 337 2.51 -27.33 -5.12
N MET A 338 3.38 -28.35 -5.03
CA MET A 338 4.65 -28.27 -4.34
C MET A 338 5.80 -27.93 -5.30
N PHE A 339 6.36 -26.75 -5.15
CA PHE A 339 7.54 -26.28 -5.89
C PHE A 339 8.70 -26.00 -4.96
N ASP A 340 9.91 -25.94 -5.54
CA ASP A 340 11.06 -25.25 -4.95
C ASP A 340 10.80 -23.73 -5.06
N SER A 341 10.50 -23.10 -3.94
CA SER A 341 10.12 -21.69 -3.88
C SER A 341 11.24 -20.71 -4.24
N SER A 342 12.49 -21.15 -4.36
CA SER A 342 13.59 -20.31 -4.85
C SER A 342 13.53 -20.09 -6.37
N ALA A 343 13.05 -21.08 -7.11
CA ALA A 343 12.98 -21.04 -8.56
C ALA A 343 11.57 -20.75 -9.08
N ARG A 344 10.54 -21.29 -8.43
CA ARG A 344 9.12 -21.21 -8.82
C ARG A 344 8.25 -21.07 -7.61
N ILE A 345 7.17 -20.33 -7.76
CA ILE A 345 6.14 -20.21 -6.72
C ILE A 345 4.75 -20.27 -7.35
N GLY A 346 3.83 -20.92 -6.68
CA GLY A 346 2.41 -20.84 -7.02
C GLY A 346 1.82 -19.60 -6.37
N HIS A 347 1.98 -18.45 -6.98
CA HIS A 347 1.85 -17.15 -6.31
C HIS A 347 0.41 -16.58 -6.34
N ASN A 348 -0.57 -17.38 -6.73
CA ASN A 348 -1.96 -16.97 -6.78
C ASN A 348 -2.56 -16.62 -5.42
N LYS A 349 -3.56 -15.74 -5.41
CA LYS A 349 -4.33 -15.27 -4.26
C LYS A 349 -5.76 -14.99 -4.69
N PHE A 350 -6.42 -16.00 -5.29
CA PHE A 350 -7.79 -15.82 -5.74
C PHE A 350 -8.75 -16.88 -5.18
N ALA A 351 -10.03 -16.53 -5.16
CA ALA A 351 -11.14 -17.36 -4.78
C ALA A 351 -12.27 -17.22 -5.80
N VAL A 352 -12.80 -18.33 -6.30
CA VAL A 352 -13.96 -18.36 -7.20
C VAL A 352 -15.15 -18.95 -6.45
N TYR A 353 -16.26 -18.23 -6.38
CA TYR A 353 -17.53 -18.76 -5.90
C TYR A 353 -18.29 -19.41 -7.03
N VAL A 354 -18.67 -20.67 -6.82
CA VAL A 354 -19.38 -21.52 -7.79
C VAL A 354 -20.66 -22.05 -7.16
N LYS A 355 -21.75 -21.98 -7.89
CA LYS A 355 -23.05 -22.56 -7.50
C LYS A 355 -23.69 -23.23 -8.70
N ASP A 356 -24.20 -24.45 -8.50
CA ASP A 356 -24.85 -25.24 -9.55
C ASP A 356 -23.97 -25.37 -10.81
N ASP A 357 -22.68 -25.66 -10.61
CA ASP A 357 -21.63 -25.73 -11.65
C ASP A 357 -21.46 -24.47 -12.50
N VAL A 358 -21.89 -23.31 -12.02
CA VAL A 358 -21.68 -22.01 -12.65
C VAL A 358 -20.85 -21.12 -11.72
N ALA A 359 -19.72 -20.64 -12.23
CA ALA A 359 -18.93 -19.63 -11.54
C ALA A 359 -19.70 -18.31 -11.53
N ARG A 360 -19.85 -17.68 -10.35
CA ARG A 360 -20.67 -16.48 -10.15
C ARG A 360 -19.86 -15.25 -9.83
N ALA A 361 -18.80 -15.42 -9.05
CA ALA A 361 -17.95 -14.32 -8.60
C ALA A 361 -16.51 -14.79 -8.46
N VAL A 362 -15.59 -13.87 -8.63
CA VAL A 362 -14.16 -14.05 -8.31
C VAL A 362 -13.66 -12.94 -7.41
N MET A 363 -12.86 -13.29 -6.42
CA MET A 363 -12.04 -12.39 -5.63
C MET A 363 -10.58 -12.60 -6.01
N THR A 364 -9.85 -11.53 -6.28
CA THR A 364 -8.40 -11.56 -6.53
C THR A 364 -7.73 -10.29 -6.01
N GLY A 365 -6.43 -10.16 -6.20
CA GLY A 365 -5.63 -9.01 -5.78
C GLY A 365 -4.23 -9.41 -5.34
N SER A 366 -3.59 -8.53 -4.60
CA SER A 366 -2.21 -8.72 -4.13
C SER A 366 -2.12 -9.32 -2.72
N THR A 367 -3.23 -9.42 -1.98
CA THR A 367 -3.25 -9.75 -0.55
C THR A 367 -2.92 -11.21 -0.27
N ASN A 368 -1.77 -11.49 0.35
CA ASN A 368 -1.47 -12.80 0.94
C ASN A 368 -2.36 -13.06 2.16
N TRP A 369 -2.73 -14.33 2.37
CA TRP A 369 -3.53 -14.75 3.53
C TRP A 369 -2.66 -14.97 4.76
N THR A 370 -1.84 -13.95 5.05
CA THR A 370 -0.93 -13.89 6.20
C THR A 370 -1.25 -12.67 7.05
N GLU A 371 -0.89 -12.70 8.34
CA GLU A 371 -1.05 -11.53 9.21
C GLU A 371 -0.26 -10.32 8.71
N THR A 372 0.90 -10.56 8.07
CA THR A 372 1.69 -9.48 7.45
C THR A 372 1.04 -8.94 6.20
N GLY A 373 0.53 -9.81 5.33
CA GLY A 373 -0.20 -9.42 4.12
C GLY A 373 -1.46 -8.60 4.40
N LEU A 374 -2.16 -8.96 5.48
CA LEU A 374 -3.38 -8.25 5.88
C LEU A 374 -3.11 -6.95 6.64
N CYS A 375 -2.06 -6.90 7.49
CA CYS A 375 -1.94 -5.84 8.49
C CYS A 375 -0.72 -4.94 8.31
N THR A 376 0.35 -5.39 7.64
CA THR A 376 1.63 -4.67 7.66
C THR A 376 2.19 -4.34 6.29
N GLN A 377 1.46 -4.67 5.24
CA GLN A 377 1.79 -4.36 3.85
C GLN A 377 0.63 -3.62 3.19
N SER A 378 0.95 -2.76 2.23
CA SER A 378 -0.10 -2.25 1.35
C SER A 378 -0.51 -3.34 0.36
N ASN A 379 -1.79 -3.59 0.27
CA ASN A 379 -2.38 -4.59 -0.61
C ASN A 379 -3.76 -4.13 -1.08
N ASN A 380 -4.21 -4.70 -2.19
CA ASN A 380 -5.57 -4.53 -2.68
C ASN A 380 -6.29 -5.87 -2.81
N THR A 381 -7.61 -5.80 -2.77
CA THR A 381 -8.51 -6.93 -3.04
C THR A 381 -9.69 -6.44 -3.87
N ILE A 382 -10.00 -7.15 -4.94
CA ILE A 382 -11.11 -6.86 -5.84
C ILE A 382 -12.01 -8.07 -5.97
N ILE A 383 -13.33 -7.84 -5.99
CA ILE A 383 -14.35 -8.84 -6.32
C ILE A 383 -15.01 -8.41 -7.62
N VAL A 384 -15.14 -9.35 -8.55
CA VAL A 384 -15.90 -9.18 -9.79
C VAL A 384 -17.02 -10.23 -9.79
N GLU A 385 -18.26 -9.77 -9.74
CA GLU A 385 -19.46 -10.62 -9.83
C GLU A 385 -19.97 -10.65 -11.28
N ASP A 386 -19.28 -11.46 -12.07
CA ASP A 386 -19.59 -11.71 -13.48
C ASP A 386 -19.27 -13.18 -13.79
N GLU A 387 -20.24 -13.89 -14.40
CA GLU A 387 -20.12 -15.33 -14.64
C GLU A 387 -19.03 -15.69 -15.63
N GLN A 388 -18.76 -14.82 -16.62
CA GLN A 388 -17.73 -15.08 -17.61
C GLN A 388 -16.33 -14.85 -17.03
N VAL A 389 -16.13 -13.74 -16.32
CA VAL A 389 -14.85 -13.46 -15.63
C VAL A 389 -14.57 -14.52 -14.57
N ALA A 390 -15.57 -14.87 -13.75
CA ALA A 390 -15.43 -15.91 -12.74
C ALA A 390 -15.18 -17.30 -13.40
N GLY A 391 -15.80 -17.57 -14.54
CA GLY A 391 -15.60 -18.77 -15.36
C GLY A 391 -14.16 -18.88 -15.86
N ASP A 392 -13.58 -17.80 -16.37
CA ASP A 392 -12.19 -17.75 -16.84
C ASP A 392 -11.20 -18.08 -15.70
N TYR A 393 -11.45 -17.58 -14.47
CA TYR A 393 -10.66 -17.93 -13.27
C TYR A 393 -10.90 -19.39 -12.82
N TRP A 394 -12.13 -19.89 -12.90
CA TRP A 394 -12.43 -21.28 -12.55
C TRP A 394 -11.78 -22.26 -13.53
N ASP A 395 -11.73 -21.91 -14.83
CA ASP A 395 -10.99 -22.68 -15.83
C ASP A 395 -9.49 -22.65 -15.58
N TYR A 396 -8.94 -21.52 -15.13
CA TYR A 396 -7.54 -21.44 -14.70
C TYR A 396 -7.31 -22.33 -13.45
N TRP A 397 -8.21 -22.31 -12.46
CA TRP A 397 -8.13 -23.17 -11.29
C TRP A 397 -8.13 -24.67 -11.68
N LYS A 398 -8.99 -25.08 -12.62
CA LYS A 398 -9.01 -26.44 -13.18
C LYS A 398 -7.69 -26.79 -13.86
N ARG A 399 -7.12 -25.89 -14.67
CA ARG A 399 -5.79 -26.09 -15.29
C ARG A 399 -4.68 -26.27 -14.25
N LEU A 400 -4.71 -25.50 -13.15
CA LEU A 400 -3.74 -25.65 -12.05
C LEU A 400 -3.89 -27.01 -11.35
N ARG A 401 -5.12 -27.47 -11.13
CA ARG A 401 -5.43 -28.78 -10.55
C ARG A 401 -4.92 -29.92 -11.44
N ASP A 402 -5.13 -29.79 -12.73
CA ASP A 402 -4.84 -30.86 -13.69
C ASP A 402 -3.33 -30.94 -14.06
N ASP A 403 -2.60 -29.84 -13.87
CA ASP A 403 -1.13 -29.78 -13.95
C ASP A 403 -0.53 -30.33 -12.65
N LYS A 404 -0.69 -31.65 -12.46
CA LYS A 404 -0.26 -32.33 -11.24
C LYS A 404 1.21 -32.11 -10.92
N GLN A 405 1.47 -31.69 -9.70
CA GLN A 405 2.80 -31.60 -9.14
C GLN A 405 3.06 -32.81 -8.22
N PRO A 406 4.33 -33.18 -7.98
CA PRO A 406 4.66 -34.25 -7.06
C PRO A 406 4.04 -34.03 -5.67
N ASP A 407 3.59 -35.11 -5.06
CA ASP A 407 3.02 -35.11 -3.73
C ASP A 407 4.01 -34.58 -2.69
N ARG A 408 3.48 -33.95 -1.65
CA ARG A 408 4.27 -33.50 -0.52
C ARG A 408 5.02 -34.66 0.13
N GLN A 409 6.35 -34.52 0.27
CA GLN A 409 7.18 -35.43 1.04
C GLN A 409 7.54 -34.79 2.39
N PRO A 410 6.89 -35.19 3.51
CA PRO A 410 7.16 -34.58 4.82
C PRO A 410 8.64 -34.66 5.20
N LEU A 411 9.18 -33.56 5.68
CA LEU A 411 10.57 -33.46 6.14
C LEU A 411 10.62 -32.63 7.43
N THR A 412 11.40 -33.10 8.40
CA THR A 412 11.73 -32.34 9.61
C THR A 412 13.22 -32.21 9.74
N VAL A 413 13.72 -30.99 9.88
CA VAL A 413 15.13 -30.68 10.10
C VAL A 413 15.30 -29.94 11.42
N THR A 414 16.52 -29.96 11.95
CA THR A 414 16.89 -29.14 13.11
C THR A 414 17.61 -27.90 12.60
N ASP A 415 17.12 -26.70 12.98
CA ASP A 415 17.76 -25.45 12.58
C ASP A 415 19.08 -25.22 13.35
N GLN A 416 19.81 -24.17 12.99
CA GLN A 416 21.10 -23.81 13.62
C GLN A 416 20.97 -23.45 15.11
N ARG A 417 19.75 -23.26 15.61
CA ARG A 417 19.44 -22.96 17.02
C ARG A 417 18.98 -24.22 17.78
N GLY A 418 19.01 -25.39 17.14
CA GLY A 418 18.56 -26.65 17.73
C GLY A 418 17.01 -26.84 17.71
N LYS A 419 16.24 -25.96 17.05
CA LYS A 419 14.78 -26.08 16.94
C LYS A 419 14.42 -26.99 15.78
N LYS A 420 13.47 -27.92 16.03
CA LYS A 420 12.88 -28.72 14.95
C LYS A 420 11.94 -27.87 14.10
N VAL A 421 12.13 -27.90 12.78
CA VAL A 421 11.32 -27.22 11.78
C VAL A 421 10.79 -28.25 10.79
N SER A 422 9.48 -28.31 10.66
CA SER A 422 8.79 -29.22 9.76
C SER A 422 8.38 -28.51 8.46
N GLY A 423 8.24 -29.28 7.39
CA GLY A 423 7.81 -28.83 6.08
C GLY A 423 7.85 -30.00 5.09
N ALA A 424 8.39 -29.75 3.89
CA ALA A 424 8.53 -30.76 2.83
C ALA A 424 9.94 -30.78 2.27
N ALA A 425 10.33 -31.89 1.66
CA ALA A 425 11.54 -32.00 0.85
C ALA A 425 11.44 -31.08 -0.38
N GLY A 426 12.57 -30.56 -0.84
CA GLY A 426 12.65 -29.73 -2.05
C GLY A 426 12.16 -30.49 -3.29
N ASN A 427 11.54 -29.75 -4.19
CA ASN A 427 11.01 -30.27 -5.44
C ASN A 427 11.30 -29.28 -6.59
N SER A 428 12.05 -29.75 -7.60
CA SER A 428 12.38 -28.98 -8.79
C SER A 428 11.40 -29.15 -9.95
N ALA A 429 10.22 -29.72 -9.70
CA ALA A 429 9.19 -29.90 -10.72
C ALA A 429 8.81 -28.56 -11.37
N LYS A 430 8.33 -28.63 -12.59
CA LYS A 430 8.00 -27.48 -13.44
C LYS A 430 6.58 -27.65 -13.93
N GLN A 431 5.90 -26.53 -14.15
CA GLN A 431 4.63 -26.53 -14.84
C GLN A 431 4.77 -27.17 -16.23
N ALA A 432 3.82 -28.01 -16.62
CA ALA A 432 3.85 -28.71 -17.91
C ALA A 432 3.73 -27.75 -19.10
N ALA A 433 4.16 -28.22 -20.28
CA ALA A 433 4.03 -27.44 -21.51
C ALA A 433 2.58 -27.12 -21.85
N ALA A 434 1.64 -28.00 -21.51
CA ALA A 434 0.21 -27.80 -21.78
C ALA A 434 -0.36 -26.58 -21.07
N ILE A 435 -0.11 -26.39 -19.76
CA ILE A 435 -0.61 -25.21 -19.03
C ILE A 435 0.07 -23.92 -19.54
N ARG A 436 1.35 -23.98 -19.88
CA ARG A 436 2.09 -22.83 -20.44
C ARG A 436 1.52 -22.40 -21.79
N THR A 437 1.20 -23.37 -22.64
CA THR A 437 0.58 -23.09 -23.95
C THR A 437 -0.83 -22.51 -23.79
N ALA A 438 -1.63 -23.07 -22.88
CA ALA A 438 -2.98 -22.58 -22.60
C ALA A 438 -2.98 -21.16 -22.01
N ASN A 439 -1.96 -20.81 -21.22
CA ASN A 439 -1.82 -19.48 -20.61
C ASN A 439 -1.15 -18.45 -21.55
N ALA A 440 -0.58 -18.86 -22.69
CA ALA A 440 0.09 -17.94 -23.62
C ALA A 440 -0.88 -16.99 -24.34
N THR A 441 -2.18 -17.28 -24.28
CA THR A 441 -3.25 -16.42 -24.78
C THR A 441 -4.13 -16.01 -23.60
N PRO A 442 -4.54 -14.73 -23.51
CA PRO A 442 -5.46 -14.30 -22.45
C PRO A 442 -6.84 -14.90 -22.63
N ALA A 443 -7.65 -14.85 -21.60
CA ALA A 443 -9.09 -14.98 -21.76
C ALA A 443 -9.62 -13.82 -22.64
N ASP A 444 -10.80 -14.01 -23.24
CA ASP A 444 -11.45 -12.94 -23.98
C ASP A 444 -11.73 -11.74 -23.07
N ALA A 445 -11.69 -10.54 -23.63
CA ALA A 445 -12.13 -9.35 -22.92
C ALA A 445 -13.64 -9.43 -22.68
N ARG A 446 -14.04 -9.57 -21.41
CA ARG A 446 -15.45 -9.69 -21.01
C ARG A 446 -16.04 -8.31 -20.80
N VAL A 447 -17.16 -8.03 -21.43
CA VAL A 447 -17.91 -6.79 -21.23
C VAL A 447 -18.74 -6.93 -19.96
N LEU A 448 -18.44 -6.11 -18.96
CA LEU A 448 -19.19 -6.08 -17.70
C LEU A 448 -20.51 -5.33 -17.91
N ALA A 449 -21.57 -5.76 -17.23
CA ALA A 449 -22.88 -5.18 -17.38
C ALA A 449 -22.91 -3.68 -17.00
N GLY A 450 -23.63 -2.87 -17.78
CA GLY A 450 -23.72 -1.42 -17.60
C GLY A 450 -22.40 -0.70 -17.92
N ALA A 451 -22.11 0.38 -17.19
CA ALA A 451 -20.90 1.18 -17.39
C ALA A 451 -19.66 0.65 -16.65
N ALA A 452 -19.66 -0.63 -16.21
CA ALA A 452 -18.55 -1.20 -15.45
C ALA A 452 -17.32 -1.56 -16.32
N GLY A 453 -17.38 -1.30 -17.64
CA GLY A 453 -16.26 -1.46 -18.58
C GLY A 453 -16.02 -2.90 -19.02
N THR A 454 -14.76 -3.27 -19.18
CA THR A 454 -14.35 -4.62 -19.57
C THR A 454 -13.33 -5.18 -18.60
N ALA A 455 -13.31 -6.51 -18.45
CA ALA A 455 -12.31 -7.25 -17.70
C ALA A 455 -11.63 -8.30 -18.58
N GLN A 456 -10.32 -8.47 -18.45
CA GLN A 456 -9.55 -9.48 -19.18
C GLN A 456 -8.53 -10.14 -18.25
N LEU A 457 -8.52 -11.48 -18.24
CA LEU A 457 -7.61 -12.29 -17.44
C LEU A 457 -6.42 -12.77 -18.26
N TRP A 458 -5.22 -12.55 -17.74
CA TRP A 458 -3.99 -13.22 -18.13
C TRP A 458 -3.54 -14.16 -17.01
N CYS A 459 -3.07 -15.35 -17.38
CA CYS A 459 -2.54 -16.34 -16.44
C CYS A 459 -1.08 -16.64 -16.76
N SER A 460 -0.29 -17.01 -15.78
CA SER A 460 1.06 -17.47 -15.95
C SER A 460 1.29 -18.84 -15.28
N PRO A 461 2.39 -19.57 -15.60
CA PRO A 461 3.41 -19.20 -16.60
C PRO A 461 2.86 -19.28 -18.01
N ASN A 462 3.29 -18.35 -18.88
CA ASN A 462 2.75 -18.22 -20.24
C ASN A 462 3.83 -18.19 -21.34
N THR A 463 5.04 -18.61 -20.99
CA THR A 463 6.17 -18.74 -21.93
C THR A 463 6.52 -20.20 -22.16
N LYS A 464 7.02 -20.52 -23.35
CA LYS A 464 7.54 -21.88 -23.65
C LYS A 464 8.76 -22.23 -22.79
N GLN A 465 9.62 -21.26 -22.56
CA GLN A 465 10.80 -21.43 -21.69
C GLN A 465 10.36 -21.49 -20.23
N VAL A 466 11.01 -22.37 -19.47
CA VAL A 466 10.67 -22.65 -18.05
C VAL A 466 11.42 -21.80 -17.02
N SER A 467 12.32 -20.94 -17.49
CA SER A 467 13.08 -19.99 -16.67
C SER A 467 13.43 -18.75 -17.48
N VAL A 468 13.62 -17.64 -16.83
CA VAL A 468 14.05 -16.38 -17.47
C VAL A 468 15.48 -16.55 -17.96
N PRO A 469 15.75 -16.37 -19.27
CA PRO A 469 17.11 -16.40 -19.80
C PRO A 469 17.99 -15.32 -19.14
N SER A 470 19.28 -15.62 -18.95
CA SER A 470 20.22 -14.66 -18.36
C SER A 470 20.57 -13.52 -19.31
N LYS A 471 20.50 -13.76 -20.61
CA LYS A 471 20.74 -12.77 -21.69
C LYS A 471 19.49 -12.69 -22.56
N ASP A 472 19.14 -11.48 -22.94
CA ASP A 472 18.09 -11.14 -23.90
C ASP A 472 16.77 -11.95 -23.72
N PRO A 473 16.14 -11.93 -22.54
CA PRO A 473 14.90 -12.64 -22.35
C PRO A 473 13.81 -12.08 -23.28
N THR A 474 13.10 -12.95 -23.99
CA THR A 474 11.94 -12.56 -24.79
C THR A 474 10.87 -11.98 -23.87
N ARG A 475 10.28 -10.84 -24.27
CA ARG A 475 9.17 -10.24 -23.54
C ARG A 475 7.99 -11.22 -23.54
N PRO A 476 7.46 -11.60 -22.37
CA PRO A 476 6.35 -12.55 -22.29
C PRO A 476 5.03 -11.92 -22.77
N PRO A 477 4.05 -12.73 -23.23
CA PRO A 477 2.83 -12.22 -23.86
C PRO A 477 2.01 -11.27 -22.98
N ASP A 478 1.83 -11.60 -21.70
CA ASP A 478 1.11 -10.79 -20.72
C ASP A 478 1.76 -9.42 -20.49
N LEU A 479 3.08 -9.38 -20.32
CA LEU A 479 3.81 -8.12 -20.18
C LEU A 479 3.85 -7.34 -21.51
N SER A 480 3.93 -8.01 -22.65
CA SER A 480 3.83 -7.31 -23.94
C SER A 480 2.52 -6.52 -24.04
N TYR A 481 1.42 -7.11 -23.59
CA TYR A 481 0.13 -6.42 -23.54
C TYR A 481 0.12 -5.24 -22.54
N VAL A 482 0.73 -5.40 -21.37
CA VAL A 482 0.86 -4.30 -20.40
C VAL A 482 1.65 -3.13 -21.00
N TYR A 483 2.77 -3.40 -21.66
CA TYR A 483 3.57 -2.36 -22.33
C TYR A 483 2.78 -1.65 -23.44
N GLU A 484 2.02 -2.38 -24.24
CA GLU A 484 1.15 -1.78 -25.26
C GLU A 484 0.08 -0.84 -24.66
N LEU A 485 -0.45 -1.16 -23.49
CA LEU A 485 -1.38 -0.29 -22.78
C LEU A 485 -0.68 0.97 -22.25
N MET A 486 0.54 0.82 -21.71
CA MET A 486 1.35 1.95 -21.22
C MET A 486 1.75 2.88 -22.37
N ASP A 487 2.14 2.34 -23.54
CA ASP A 487 2.48 3.12 -24.74
C ASP A 487 1.29 3.95 -25.27
N LYS A 488 0.07 3.54 -24.97
CA LYS A 488 -1.18 4.25 -25.33
C LYS A 488 -1.62 5.27 -24.28
N ALA A 489 -0.91 5.42 -23.18
CA ALA A 489 -1.22 6.40 -22.16
C ALA A 489 -1.12 7.82 -22.72
N LYS A 490 -2.12 8.64 -22.43
CA LYS A 490 -2.21 10.02 -22.94
C LYS A 490 -1.90 11.05 -21.87
N GLN A 491 -2.22 10.75 -20.61
CA GLN A 491 -2.23 11.73 -19.52
C GLN A 491 -1.46 11.28 -18.29
N ALA A 492 -1.61 10.00 -17.88
CA ALA A 492 -1.02 9.52 -16.63
C ALA A 492 -0.72 8.02 -16.64
N ILE A 493 0.40 7.65 -16.00
CA ILE A 493 0.73 6.28 -15.57
C ILE A 493 1.07 6.34 -14.08
N LEU A 494 0.24 5.73 -13.25
CA LEU A 494 0.42 5.67 -11.80
C LEU A 494 0.64 4.22 -11.41
N PHE A 495 1.57 3.93 -10.47
CA PHE A 495 1.84 2.54 -10.11
C PHE A 495 2.29 2.34 -8.66
N LEU A 496 2.00 1.15 -8.14
CA LEU A 496 2.58 0.59 -6.92
C LEU A 496 3.09 -0.81 -7.23
N THR A 497 4.38 -1.06 -7.02
CA THR A 497 4.98 -2.34 -7.37
C THR A 497 5.89 -2.89 -6.28
N PHE A 498 5.91 -4.22 -6.16
CA PHE A 498 6.75 -4.92 -5.20
C PHE A 498 8.11 -5.32 -5.82
N LEU A 499 8.12 -6.30 -6.71
CA LEU A 499 9.30 -6.91 -7.32
C LEU A 499 9.16 -7.00 -8.85
N PRO A 500 9.13 -5.86 -9.58
CA PRO A 500 8.87 -5.87 -11.03
C PRO A 500 10.10 -6.29 -11.85
N GLY A 501 11.19 -6.67 -11.21
CA GLY A 501 12.46 -7.05 -11.86
C GLY A 501 13.60 -6.08 -11.54
N VAL A 502 14.78 -6.37 -12.04
CA VAL A 502 15.99 -5.59 -11.78
C VAL A 502 16.18 -4.53 -12.87
N SER A 503 16.66 -3.34 -12.48
CA SER A 503 17.05 -2.26 -13.40
C SER A 503 18.01 -2.76 -14.50
N GLY A 504 17.94 -2.14 -15.68
CA GLY A 504 18.75 -2.54 -16.84
C GLY A 504 18.23 -3.78 -17.60
N ARG A 505 17.24 -4.49 -17.08
CA ARG A 505 16.43 -5.46 -17.83
C ARG A 505 15.12 -4.81 -18.22
N ASN A 506 14.57 -5.14 -19.39
CA ASN A 506 13.26 -4.63 -19.80
C ASN A 506 12.22 -4.91 -18.70
N ASN A 507 11.92 -3.93 -17.87
CA ASN A 507 10.90 -4.00 -16.83
C ASN A 507 9.94 -2.82 -16.96
N ILE A 508 8.76 -2.93 -16.39
CA ILE A 508 7.70 -1.92 -16.52
C ILE A 508 8.10 -0.55 -15.96
N ILE A 509 9.01 -0.52 -15.00
CA ILE A 509 9.48 0.74 -14.39
C ILE A 509 10.42 1.46 -15.36
N GLY A 510 11.30 0.73 -16.04
CA GLY A 510 12.15 1.27 -17.12
C GLY A 510 11.32 1.81 -18.28
N GLU A 511 10.24 1.12 -18.66
CA GLU A 511 9.30 1.60 -19.69
C GLU A 511 8.59 2.87 -19.26
N ALA A 512 8.04 2.90 -18.03
CA ALA A 512 7.40 4.09 -17.48
C ALA A 512 8.37 5.28 -17.44
N ALA A 513 9.65 5.04 -17.09
CA ALA A 513 10.70 6.05 -17.12
C ALA A 513 10.95 6.57 -18.54
N ALA A 514 11.10 5.68 -19.51
CA ALA A 514 11.32 6.05 -20.92
C ALA A 514 10.14 6.85 -21.51
N LEU A 515 8.91 6.52 -21.12
CA LEU A 515 7.73 7.28 -21.52
C LEU A 515 7.70 8.68 -20.88
N ALA A 516 8.05 8.79 -19.59
CA ALA A 516 8.17 10.08 -18.91
C ALA A 516 9.25 11.00 -19.52
N GLU A 517 10.37 10.42 -19.99
CA GLU A 517 11.44 11.18 -20.64
C GLU A 517 11.09 11.64 -22.05
N LYS A 518 10.18 10.92 -22.72
CA LYS A 518 9.71 11.26 -24.07
C LYS A 518 8.59 12.28 -24.10
N ASN A 519 7.81 12.38 -23.03
CA ASN A 519 6.60 13.18 -22.98
C ASN A 519 6.48 13.91 -21.63
N ASP A 520 6.86 15.17 -21.61
CA ASP A 520 6.78 16.03 -20.43
C ASP A 520 5.34 16.28 -19.93
N ASP A 521 4.35 16.07 -20.81
CA ASP A 521 2.92 16.19 -20.45
C ASP A 521 2.34 14.91 -19.83
N LEU A 522 3.06 13.80 -19.87
CA LEU A 522 2.64 12.55 -19.25
C LEU A 522 3.00 12.52 -17.76
N LEU A 523 2.00 12.49 -16.90
CA LEU A 523 2.22 12.29 -15.45
C LEU A 523 2.63 10.84 -15.19
N VAL A 524 3.88 10.61 -14.82
CA VAL A 524 4.36 9.28 -14.41
C VAL A 524 4.85 9.34 -12.98
N LEU A 525 4.13 8.72 -12.06
CA LEU A 525 4.55 8.63 -10.66
C LEU A 525 4.20 7.27 -10.06
N GLY A 526 4.98 6.87 -9.08
CA GLY A 526 4.71 5.63 -8.37
C GLY A 526 5.73 5.34 -7.28
N ALA A 527 5.44 4.30 -6.51
CA ALA A 527 6.30 3.84 -5.44
C ALA A 527 6.63 2.35 -5.60
N ILE A 528 7.88 2.00 -5.27
CA ILE A 528 8.48 0.70 -5.48
C ILE A 528 9.10 0.22 -4.18
N SER A 529 8.88 -1.04 -3.80
CA SER A 529 9.53 -1.62 -2.61
C SER A 529 10.96 -2.07 -2.87
N ASP A 530 11.24 -2.68 -4.03
CA ASP A 530 12.57 -3.17 -4.36
C ASP A 530 13.45 -2.07 -4.98
N PRO A 531 14.50 -1.61 -4.28
CA PRO A 531 15.39 -0.58 -4.82
C PRO A 531 16.07 -1.02 -6.12
N SER A 532 16.25 -2.31 -6.36
CA SER A 532 16.91 -2.81 -7.56
C SER A 532 16.09 -2.59 -8.85
N ALA A 533 14.80 -2.27 -8.72
CA ALA A 533 13.93 -1.97 -9.85
C ALA A 533 13.95 -0.48 -10.25
N MET A 534 14.53 0.40 -9.44
CA MET A 534 14.60 1.82 -9.73
C MET A 534 15.44 2.08 -10.99
N PRO A 535 15.05 3.04 -11.87
CA PRO A 535 15.78 3.32 -13.11
C PRO A 535 17.23 3.77 -12.89
N ASN A 536 17.50 4.45 -11.78
CA ASN A 536 18.83 4.92 -11.39
C ASN A 536 19.59 3.96 -10.47
N TYR A 537 19.13 2.72 -10.32
CA TYR A 537 19.85 1.71 -9.57
C TYR A 537 20.96 1.07 -10.42
N ASP A 538 22.19 1.17 -9.95
CA ASP A 538 23.31 0.41 -10.50
C ASP A 538 23.81 -0.62 -9.48
N ARG A 539 23.74 -1.89 -9.86
CA ARG A 539 24.24 -3.00 -9.04
C ARG A 539 25.75 -2.91 -8.80
N ASN A 540 26.48 -2.31 -9.75
CA ASN A 540 27.93 -2.16 -9.70
C ASN A 540 28.36 -0.85 -9.02
N ASP A 541 27.41 0.01 -8.66
CA ASP A 541 27.71 1.23 -7.91
C ASP A 541 28.34 0.85 -6.56
N GLN A 542 29.60 1.26 -6.39
CA GLN A 542 30.42 1.02 -5.22
C GLN A 542 30.63 2.32 -4.42
N GLU A 543 29.76 3.32 -4.60
CA GLU A 543 29.85 4.55 -3.80
C GLU A 543 29.87 4.23 -2.30
N THR A 544 30.80 4.85 -1.59
CA THR A 544 31.04 4.61 -0.17
C THR A 544 31.15 5.89 0.61
N TYR A 545 31.00 5.80 1.92
CA TYR A 545 31.27 6.86 2.88
C TYR A 545 32.08 6.31 4.05
N VAL A 546 32.69 7.19 4.84
CA VAL A 546 33.42 6.81 6.05
C VAL A 546 32.53 7.11 7.26
N ASP A 547 32.25 6.07 8.07
CA ASP A 547 31.42 6.18 9.26
C ASP A 547 32.18 6.88 10.43
N ASP A 548 31.48 7.18 11.53
CA ASP A 548 31.99 7.80 12.76
C ASP A 548 33.12 7.00 13.44
N LYS A 549 33.30 5.74 13.04
CA LYS A 549 34.38 4.85 13.53
C LYS A 549 35.53 4.71 12.53
N GLY A 550 35.53 5.52 11.47
CA GLY A 550 36.54 5.48 10.42
C GLY A 550 36.45 4.28 9.48
N LYS A 551 35.32 3.53 9.48
CA LYS A 551 35.10 2.37 8.64
C LYS A 551 34.40 2.77 7.34
N THR A 552 34.92 2.29 6.21
CA THR A 552 34.28 2.44 4.91
C THR A 552 32.99 1.62 4.85
N ARG A 553 31.88 2.26 4.48
CA ARG A 553 30.55 1.69 4.31
C ARG A 553 30.02 1.97 2.91
N LYS A 554 29.16 1.10 2.38
CA LYS A 554 28.43 1.38 1.14
C LYS A 554 27.35 2.43 1.40
N LEU A 555 27.19 3.37 0.46
CA LEU A 555 26.04 4.26 0.45
C LEU A 555 24.77 3.45 0.13
N PRO A 556 23.63 3.82 0.74
CA PRO A 556 22.34 3.26 0.32
C PRO A 556 22.03 3.65 -1.15
N PRO A 557 21.26 2.85 -1.89
CA PRO A 557 20.85 3.21 -3.24
C PRO A 557 19.96 4.47 -3.21
N PRO A 558 19.93 5.25 -4.31
CA PRO A 558 19.06 6.42 -4.42
C PRO A 558 17.59 6.06 -4.13
N ALA A 559 16.88 6.95 -3.44
CA ALA A 559 15.49 6.74 -3.08
C ALA A 559 14.51 7.39 -4.07
N ILE A 560 14.98 8.34 -4.90
CA ILE A 560 14.17 9.05 -5.89
C ILE A 560 14.83 8.98 -7.27
N TRP A 561 14.01 8.78 -8.29
CA TRP A 561 14.38 8.99 -9.69
C TRP A 561 13.54 10.13 -10.27
N TRP A 562 14.19 11.03 -11.00
CA TRP A 562 13.59 12.18 -11.64
C TRP A 562 13.75 12.09 -13.16
N PRO A 563 12.70 12.35 -13.97
CA PRO A 563 12.85 12.47 -15.42
C PRO A 563 13.90 13.53 -15.78
N ASN A 564 14.75 13.23 -16.74
CA ASN A 564 15.81 14.12 -17.25
C ASN A 564 16.79 14.64 -16.16
N GLY A 565 16.89 13.95 -15.03
CA GLY A 565 17.80 14.30 -13.93
C GLY A 565 17.45 15.58 -13.18
N GLU A 566 16.34 16.22 -13.50
CA GLU A 566 15.93 17.48 -12.89
C GLU A 566 14.89 17.29 -11.77
N LYS A 567 14.85 18.23 -10.82
CA LYS A 567 13.87 18.25 -9.73
C LYS A 567 12.46 18.56 -10.25
N SER A 568 11.90 17.67 -11.05
CA SER A 568 10.52 17.75 -11.47
C SER A 568 9.58 17.42 -10.28
N ARG A 569 8.29 17.74 -10.39
CA ARG A 569 7.30 17.32 -9.40
C ARG A 569 6.85 15.85 -9.62
N ILE A 570 7.26 15.28 -10.72
CA ILE A 570 6.99 13.92 -11.14
C ILE A 570 8.22 13.10 -10.77
N ALA A 571 8.05 12.06 -9.99
CA ALA A 571 9.13 11.19 -9.56
C ALA A 571 8.66 9.77 -9.36
N MET A 572 9.56 8.83 -9.57
CA MET A 572 9.41 7.48 -9.04
C MET A 572 10.18 7.40 -7.74
N ILE A 573 9.58 6.84 -6.72
CA ILE A 573 10.20 6.73 -5.40
C ILE A 573 10.34 5.28 -4.97
N ARG A 574 11.41 5.01 -4.25
CA ARG A 574 11.49 3.83 -3.41
C ARG A 574 10.75 4.12 -2.10
N ALA A 575 9.92 3.19 -1.64
CA ALA A 575 9.36 3.26 -0.30
C ALA A 575 10.50 3.12 0.70
N ALA A 576 11.00 4.25 1.19
CA ALA A 576 12.15 4.31 2.06
C ALA A 576 11.74 3.98 3.49
N ALA A 577 12.34 2.95 4.06
CA ALA A 577 12.33 2.72 5.48
C ALA A 577 13.46 3.54 6.10
N ILE A 578 13.14 4.60 6.83
CA ILE A 578 14.11 5.33 7.63
C ILE A 578 14.29 4.56 8.94
N ASP A 579 15.45 3.94 9.11
CA ASP A 579 15.75 3.09 10.27
C ASP A 579 16.03 3.89 11.57
N VAL A 580 16.09 5.22 11.47
CA VAL A 580 16.36 6.09 12.63
C VAL A 580 15.31 7.20 12.73
N PRO A 581 14.93 7.62 13.96
CA PRO A 581 14.05 8.77 14.13
C PRO A 581 14.72 10.04 13.61
N VAL A 582 14.08 10.72 12.67
CA VAL A 582 14.59 11.99 12.12
C VAL A 582 13.57 13.10 12.42
N GLY A 583 13.93 14.05 13.24
CA GLY A 583 13.02 15.09 13.70
C GLY A 583 11.80 14.51 14.40
N ASN A 584 10.62 14.70 13.80
CA ASN A 584 9.36 14.15 14.28
C ASN A 584 8.95 12.84 13.57
N LEU A 585 9.71 12.39 12.57
CA LEU A 585 9.46 11.12 11.89
C LEU A 585 10.00 9.97 12.72
N ARG A 586 9.16 8.98 12.95
CA ARG A 586 9.55 7.73 13.57
C ARG A 586 9.88 6.68 12.50
N PRO A 587 10.82 5.74 12.77
CA PRO A 587 11.09 4.65 11.84
C PRO A 587 9.83 3.81 11.61
N GLU A 588 9.79 3.12 10.48
CA GLU A 588 8.79 2.09 10.25
C GLU A 588 8.93 0.99 11.31
N LEU A 589 7.84 0.68 12.01
CA LEU A 589 7.85 -0.31 13.10
C LEU A 589 8.17 -1.73 12.61
N LEU A 590 7.97 -1.99 11.32
CA LEU A 590 8.22 -3.30 10.73
C LEU A 590 8.92 -3.15 9.38
N THR A 591 10.19 -3.44 9.35
CA THR A 591 10.88 -3.98 8.18
C THR A 591 10.57 -5.48 8.03
N ALA A 592 9.35 -5.92 8.39
CA ALA A 592 8.96 -7.32 8.33
C ALA A 592 8.91 -7.76 6.88
N GLY A 593 9.93 -8.46 6.44
CA GLY A 593 9.98 -9.10 5.14
C GLY A 593 10.30 -8.22 3.95
N HIS A 594 10.87 -7.03 4.13
CA HIS A 594 11.28 -6.10 3.07
C HIS A 594 10.17 -5.58 2.14
N ALA A 595 8.89 -5.88 2.40
CA ALA A 595 7.77 -5.49 1.55
C ALA A 595 6.86 -4.51 2.29
N ILE A 596 7.10 -3.22 2.11
CA ILE A 596 6.21 -2.16 2.58
C ILE A 596 5.05 -2.03 1.59
N ILE A 597 5.34 -1.90 0.29
CA ILE A 597 4.39 -1.94 -0.81
C ILE A 597 4.36 -3.35 -1.36
N HIS A 598 3.24 -4.03 -1.19
CA HIS A 598 3.04 -5.36 -1.78
C HIS A 598 1.97 -5.35 -2.87
N ASP A 599 1.45 -4.18 -3.18
CA ASP A 599 0.59 -3.96 -4.33
C ASP A 599 1.29 -4.31 -5.66
N LYS A 600 0.51 -4.66 -6.65
CA LYS A 600 0.90 -4.91 -8.03
C LYS A 600 -0.11 -4.20 -8.92
N ILE A 601 -0.01 -2.87 -8.94
CA ILE A 601 -1.00 -1.97 -9.53
C ILE A 601 -0.33 -1.11 -10.58
N ILE A 602 -0.97 -1.00 -11.75
CA ILE A 602 -0.75 0.06 -12.72
C ILE A 602 -2.10 0.68 -13.05
N VAL A 603 -2.17 2.00 -13.00
CA VAL A 603 -3.35 2.78 -13.40
C VAL A 603 -2.96 3.70 -14.55
N ILE A 604 -3.65 3.61 -15.66
CA ILE A 604 -3.43 4.41 -16.86
C ILE A 604 -4.62 5.32 -17.05
N ASP A 605 -4.38 6.62 -17.25
CA ASP A 605 -5.36 7.65 -17.58
C ASP A 605 -6.66 7.60 -16.74
N PRO A 606 -6.58 7.58 -15.38
CA PRO A 606 -7.75 7.31 -14.52
C PRO A 606 -8.92 8.28 -14.69
N LEU A 607 -8.69 9.47 -15.24
CA LEU A 607 -9.73 10.48 -15.46
C LEU A 607 -10.36 10.41 -16.86
N ASP A 608 -9.77 9.67 -17.80
CA ASP A 608 -10.29 9.46 -19.16
C ASP A 608 -11.24 8.25 -19.18
N ALA A 609 -12.55 8.49 -19.33
CA ALA A 609 -13.55 7.42 -19.33
C ALA A 609 -13.36 6.37 -20.45
N ASP A 610 -12.78 6.75 -21.56
CA ASP A 610 -12.56 5.87 -22.72
C ASP A 610 -11.25 5.10 -22.67
N ASN A 611 -10.23 5.64 -21.99
CA ASN A 611 -8.88 5.06 -21.96
C ASN A 611 -8.47 4.53 -20.57
N CYS A 612 -9.22 4.86 -19.51
CA CYS A 612 -8.83 4.44 -18.16
C CYS A 612 -8.67 2.92 -18.06
N THR A 613 -7.57 2.54 -17.42
CA THR A 613 -7.19 1.14 -17.24
C THR A 613 -6.64 0.91 -15.85
N VAL A 614 -7.08 -0.16 -15.20
CA VAL A 614 -6.53 -0.69 -13.94
C VAL A 614 -5.96 -2.07 -14.22
N ILE A 615 -4.71 -2.28 -13.88
CA ILE A 615 -4.02 -3.57 -13.95
C ILE A 615 -3.70 -3.98 -12.51
N THR A 616 -4.15 -5.17 -12.12
CA THR A 616 -3.95 -5.70 -10.76
C THR A 616 -3.94 -7.23 -10.77
N GLY A 617 -3.77 -7.86 -9.62
CA GLY A 617 -3.73 -9.31 -9.45
C GLY A 617 -2.57 -9.75 -8.56
N SER A 618 -2.18 -11.00 -8.68
CA SER A 618 -1.03 -11.54 -7.93
C SER A 618 0.32 -11.31 -8.63
N HIS A 619 0.30 -11.03 -9.94
CA HIS A 619 1.46 -10.93 -10.81
C HIS A 619 2.38 -9.76 -10.43
N ASN A 620 3.65 -10.04 -10.10
CA ASN A 620 4.62 -9.01 -9.70
C ASN A 620 5.07 -8.09 -10.84
N LEU A 621 4.44 -8.16 -12.01
CA LEU A 621 4.72 -7.33 -13.19
C LEU A 621 6.18 -7.47 -13.70
N GLY A 622 6.77 -8.62 -13.48
CA GLY A 622 8.14 -8.94 -13.86
C GLY A 622 8.27 -10.28 -14.57
N TYR A 623 9.33 -10.46 -15.33
CA TYR A 623 9.55 -11.65 -16.16
C TYR A 623 9.49 -12.97 -15.38
N LYS A 624 10.00 -13.00 -14.13
CA LYS A 624 9.94 -14.20 -13.32
C LYS A 624 8.49 -14.67 -13.09
N ALA A 625 7.56 -13.75 -12.90
CA ALA A 625 6.15 -14.08 -12.74
C ALA A 625 5.59 -14.76 -14.00
N SER A 626 5.82 -14.19 -15.17
CA SER A 626 5.36 -14.74 -16.46
C SER A 626 6.07 -16.04 -16.88
N TYR A 627 7.34 -16.23 -16.50
CA TYR A 627 8.12 -17.42 -16.90
C TYR A 627 7.99 -18.59 -15.93
N CYS A 628 7.89 -18.31 -14.62
CA CYS A 628 8.14 -19.33 -13.60
C CYS A 628 6.96 -19.56 -12.64
N ASN A 629 6.13 -18.52 -12.40
CA ASN A 629 5.13 -18.60 -11.34
C ASN A 629 3.75 -18.94 -11.87
N ASP A 630 2.92 -19.50 -10.99
CA ASP A 630 1.48 -19.47 -11.19
C ASP A 630 0.96 -18.14 -10.66
N ASP A 631 0.63 -17.24 -11.56
CA ASP A 631 0.12 -15.89 -11.23
C ASP A 631 -1.09 -15.56 -12.10
N ASN A 632 -1.86 -14.58 -11.66
CA ASN A 632 -2.93 -13.97 -12.44
C ASN A 632 -2.72 -12.46 -12.54
N LEU A 633 -3.10 -11.89 -13.69
CA LEU A 633 -3.09 -10.47 -13.99
C LEU A 633 -4.44 -10.11 -14.59
N LEU A 634 -5.18 -9.26 -13.89
CA LEU A 634 -6.50 -8.78 -14.28
C LEU A 634 -6.38 -7.38 -14.83
N VAL A 635 -6.88 -7.16 -16.04
CA VAL A 635 -6.92 -5.86 -16.73
C VAL A 635 -8.37 -5.40 -16.81
N LEU A 636 -8.69 -4.30 -16.12
CA LEU A 636 -10.02 -3.67 -16.17
C LEU A 636 -9.91 -2.35 -16.94
N ARG A 637 -10.78 -2.14 -17.92
CA ARG A 637 -10.75 -0.94 -18.76
C ARG A 637 -12.11 -0.26 -18.81
N LYS A 638 -12.10 1.05 -18.99
CA LYS A 638 -13.31 1.89 -19.13
C LYS A 638 -14.23 1.85 -17.90
N ASN A 639 -13.65 1.64 -16.72
CA ASN A 639 -14.33 1.83 -15.43
C ASN A 639 -13.67 2.99 -14.69
N ARG A 640 -14.10 4.21 -15.03
CA ARG A 640 -13.51 5.44 -14.50
C ARG A 640 -13.61 5.54 -12.95
N PRO A 641 -14.74 5.23 -12.29
CA PRO A 641 -14.82 5.25 -10.83
C PRO A 641 -13.80 4.33 -10.17
N LEU A 642 -13.62 3.11 -10.68
CA LEU A 642 -12.62 2.16 -10.20
C LEU A 642 -11.19 2.70 -10.42
N ALA A 643 -10.91 3.23 -11.61
CA ALA A 643 -9.59 3.77 -11.95
C ALA A 643 -9.23 4.97 -11.05
N ILE A 644 -10.18 5.85 -10.75
CA ILE A 644 -10.01 6.95 -9.79
C ILE A 644 -9.71 6.40 -8.38
N SER A 645 -10.44 5.38 -7.94
CA SER A 645 -10.21 4.76 -6.63
C SER A 645 -8.78 4.22 -6.49
N TYR A 646 -8.31 3.48 -7.51
CA TYR A 646 -6.93 2.97 -7.52
C TYR A 646 -5.90 4.11 -7.63
N ALA A 647 -6.17 5.17 -8.39
CA ALA A 647 -5.30 6.34 -8.48
C ALA A 647 -5.15 7.05 -7.12
N VAL A 648 -6.26 7.24 -6.41
CA VAL A 648 -6.23 7.82 -5.05
C VAL A 648 -5.44 6.95 -4.08
N HIS A 649 -5.56 5.62 -4.19
CA HIS A 649 -4.74 4.71 -3.39
C HIS A 649 -3.24 4.83 -3.70
N VAL A 650 -2.87 4.95 -4.99
CA VAL A 650 -1.47 5.19 -5.38
C VAL A 650 -0.97 6.51 -4.80
N LEU A 651 -1.75 7.59 -4.90
CA LEU A 651 -1.38 8.91 -4.38
C LEU A 651 -1.21 8.90 -2.86
N ASP A 652 -2.07 8.23 -2.12
CA ASP A 652 -1.95 8.13 -0.65
C ASP A 652 -0.60 7.54 -0.23
N LEU A 653 -0.24 6.41 -0.83
CA LEU A 653 1.04 5.75 -0.55
C LEU A 653 2.23 6.57 -1.07
N TYR A 654 2.12 7.15 -2.24
CA TYR A 654 3.15 8.02 -2.80
C TYR A 654 3.42 9.23 -1.89
N ASP A 655 2.38 9.95 -1.47
CA ASP A 655 2.49 11.12 -0.60
C ASP A 655 3.08 10.77 0.77
N HIS A 656 2.73 9.58 1.29
CA HIS A 656 3.30 9.09 2.53
C HIS A 656 4.82 8.87 2.44
N TYR A 657 5.31 8.29 1.34
CA TYR A 657 6.71 7.91 1.19
C TYR A 657 7.58 8.97 0.51
N VAL A 658 7.05 9.86 -0.31
CA VAL A 658 7.87 10.84 -1.06
C VAL A 658 8.68 11.77 -0.15
N PHE A 659 8.10 12.19 0.99
CA PHE A 659 8.82 13.02 1.95
C PHE A 659 9.99 12.26 2.59
N ARG A 660 9.79 10.98 2.94
CA ARG A 660 10.83 10.10 3.49
C ARG A 660 11.92 9.82 2.48
N ALA A 661 11.55 9.55 1.24
CA ALA A 661 12.49 9.34 0.15
C ALA A 661 13.38 10.57 -0.11
N ARG A 662 12.80 11.78 -0.08
CA ARG A 662 13.58 13.03 -0.18
C ARG A 662 14.57 13.18 0.95
N LEU A 663 14.12 12.94 2.18
CA LEU A 663 15.01 13.02 3.34
C LEU A 663 16.13 11.98 3.26
N GLU A 664 15.85 10.76 2.81
CA GLU A 664 16.87 9.72 2.62
C GLU A 664 17.90 10.12 1.57
N ASP A 665 17.48 10.71 0.44
CA ASP A 665 18.39 11.20 -0.59
C ASP A 665 19.23 12.40 -0.11
N ASP A 666 18.65 13.32 0.66
CA ASP A 666 19.39 14.41 1.28
C ASP A 666 20.47 13.88 2.24
N LEU A 667 20.11 12.93 3.09
CA LEU A 667 21.06 12.28 4.02
C LEU A 667 22.14 11.49 3.27
N ARG A 668 21.76 10.76 2.20
CA ARG A 668 22.71 10.08 1.33
C ARG A 668 23.74 11.03 0.73
N ASN A 669 23.29 12.18 0.23
CA ASN A 669 24.16 13.21 -0.34
C ASN A 669 25.09 13.84 0.71
N ASP A 670 24.60 14.05 1.93
CA ASP A 670 25.41 14.57 3.03
C ASP A 670 26.44 13.55 3.53
N LEU A 671 26.11 12.25 3.58
CA LEU A 671 27.07 11.15 3.82
C LEU A 671 28.14 11.12 2.73
N LYS A 672 27.75 11.19 1.45
CA LYS A 672 28.67 11.19 0.31
C LYS A 672 29.62 12.39 0.34
N ALA A 673 29.12 13.55 0.74
CA ALA A 673 29.89 14.79 0.87
C ALA A 673 30.76 14.86 2.15
N GLY A 674 30.66 13.86 3.04
CA GLY A 674 31.39 13.86 4.34
C GLY A 674 30.92 14.94 5.31
N LYS A 675 29.71 15.49 5.12
CA LYS A 675 29.13 16.48 6.05
C LYS A 675 28.59 15.82 7.32
N ILE A 676 28.20 14.55 7.20
CA ILE A 676 27.77 13.68 8.30
C ILE A 676 28.45 12.31 8.15
N HIS A 677 28.61 11.60 9.25
CA HIS A 677 29.27 10.30 9.27
C HIS A 677 28.33 9.15 9.68
N SER A 678 27.08 9.48 10.05
CA SER A 678 26.05 8.50 10.37
C SER A 678 24.64 9.08 10.26
N TYR A 679 23.63 8.22 10.04
CA TYR A 679 22.23 8.62 10.10
C TYR A 679 21.82 9.11 11.48
N GLN A 680 22.44 8.61 12.57
CA GLN A 680 22.19 9.07 13.94
C GLN A 680 22.65 10.53 14.16
N GLU A 681 23.80 10.91 13.58
CA GLU A 681 24.29 12.29 13.59
C GLU A 681 23.31 13.20 12.86
N ALA A 682 22.88 12.81 11.68
CA ALA A 682 21.90 13.53 10.90
C ALA A 682 20.56 13.71 11.61
N ALA A 683 20.06 12.65 12.23
CA ALA A 683 18.80 12.67 12.99
C ALA A 683 18.81 13.71 14.12
N ALA A 684 19.97 13.91 14.74
CA ALA A 684 20.16 14.92 15.78
C ALA A 684 20.20 16.35 15.25
N ALA A 685 20.58 16.55 13.98
CA ALA A 685 20.75 17.85 13.34
C ALA A 685 19.50 18.34 12.59
N VAL A 686 18.56 17.45 12.26
CA VAL A 686 17.37 17.81 11.47
C VAL A 686 16.45 18.72 12.29
N LYS A 687 16.30 19.96 11.81
CA LYS A 687 15.25 20.86 12.32
C LYS A 687 13.87 20.30 12.02
N PRO A 688 12.85 20.60 12.86
CA PRO A 688 11.48 20.23 12.55
C PRO A 688 11.10 20.71 11.15
N HIS A 689 10.88 19.79 10.20
CA HIS A 689 10.42 20.15 8.87
C HIS A 689 8.89 20.28 8.87
N GLY A 690 8.37 21.12 7.97
CA GLY A 690 6.95 21.20 7.68
C GLY A 690 6.13 22.08 8.62
N LEU A 691 6.75 22.89 9.48
CA LEU A 691 6.02 23.90 10.25
C LEU A 691 5.37 24.94 9.32
N LEU A 692 4.18 25.42 9.72
CA LEU A 692 3.44 26.42 8.97
C LEU A 692 4.13 27.77 9.04
N ARG A 693 4.20 28.48 7.92
CA ARG A 693 4.69 29.86 7.86
C ARG A 693 3.68 30.82 8.47
N ILE A 694 4.17 31.83 9.12
CA ILE A 694 3.35 32.89 9.77
C ILE A 694 2.95 34.02 8.80
N ASP A 695 3.31 33.88 7.52
CA ASP A 695 3.04 34.81 6.44
C ASP A 695 2.53 34.08 5.18
N ASP A 696 2.25 34.82 4.12
CA ASP A 696 1.70 34.31 2.87
C ASP A 696 2.76 33.80 1.87
N THR A 697 4.05 33.82 2.24
CA THR A 697 5.16 33.40 1.35
C THR A 697 5.18 31.92 1.07
N TRP A 698 4.42 31.10 1.83
CA TRP A 698 4.27 29.67 1.56
C TRP A 698 3.69 29.40 0.16
N GLN A 699 2.92 30.36 -0.41
CA GLN A 699 2.32 30.26 -1.73
C GLN A 699 3.33 30.42 -2.88
N ASN A 700 4.49 31.04 -2.63
CA ASN A 700 5.45 31.40 -3.69
C ASN A 700 5.90 30.21 -4.54
N LYS A 701 5.97 29.01 -3.93
CA LYS A 701 6.32 27.77 -4.66
C LYS A 701 5.25 27.34 -5.67
N HIS A 702 4.01 27.71 -5.44
CA HIS A 702 2.89 27.37 -6.33
C HIS A 702 2.92 28.22 -7.61
N PHE A 703 3.30 29.49 -7.49
CA PHE A 703 3.35 30.46 -8.59
C PHE A 703 4.71 30.55 -9.30
N GLY A 704 5.70 29.76 -8.88
CA GLY A 704 6.99 29.62 -9.57
C GLY A 704 6.88 28.75 -10.82
N PRO A 705 7.97 28.62 -11.61
CA PRO A 705 8.05 27.65 -12.68
C PRO A 705 7.72 26.26 -12.14
N ARG A 706 6.74 25.59 -12.73
CA ARG A 706 6.36 24.26 -12.30
C ARG A 706 6.15 23.32 -13.48
N THR A 707 6.60 22.11 -13.32
CA THR A 707 6.24 20.99 -14.18
C THR A 707 4.86 20.46 -13.79
N LYS A 708 4.19 19.78 -14.71
CA LYS A 708 2.92 19.10 -14.46
C LYS A 708 3.01 18.22 -13.20
N SER A 709 1.98 18.22 -12.38
CA SER A 709 1.93 17.49 -11.12
C SER A 709 0.59 16.75 -10.97
N SER A 710 0.45 15.90 -9.94
CA SER A 710 -0.83 15.30 -9.56
C SER A 710 -1.92 16.36 -9.40
N LEU A 711 -1.60 17.48 -8.76
CA LEU A 711 -2.50 18.63 -8.62
C LEU A 711 -3.04 19.11 -9.96
N ASP A 712 -2.13 19.40 -10.92
CA ASP A 712 -2.52 19.90 -12.25
C ASP A 712 -3.35 18.86 -13.03
N TYR A 713 -3.00 17.59 -12.90
CA TYR A 713 -3.70 16.49 -13.53
C TYR A 713 -5.14 16.37 -13.02
N PHE A 714 -5.33 16.30 -11.71
CA PHE A 714 -6.66 16.15 -11.14
C PHE A 714 -7.53 17.41 -11.32
N LEU A 715 -6.95 18.60 -11.26
CA LEU A 715 -7.68 19.85 -11.51
C LEU A 715 -8.09 20.06 -12.97
N ALA A 716 -7.50 19.33 -13.91
CA ALA A 716 -7.96 19.35 -15.30
C ALA A 716 -9.35 18.70 -15.46
N ASP A 717 -9.78 17.86 -14.49
CA ASP A 717 -11.08 17.19 -14.43
C ASP A 717 -12.20 18.08 -13.84
N THR A 718 -11.85 19.21 -13.24
CA THR A 718 -12.80 20.18 -12.62
C THR A 718 -13.01 21.40 -13.56
#